data_4f7621de9ccf91697a06144b715e3ea4
#
_entry.id   4f7621de9ccf91697a06144b715e3ea4
#
_cell.length_a   1.000
_cell.length_b   1.000
_cell.length_c   1.000
_cell.angle_alpha   90.00
_cell.angle_beta   90.00
_cell.angle_gamma   90.00
#
_symmetry.space_group_name_H-M   'P 1'
#
loop_
_entity.id
_entity.type
_entity.pdbx_description
1 polymer ?
#
loop_
_entity_poly.entity_id
_entity_poly.type
_entity_poly.pdbx_seq_one_letter_code
_entity_poly.pdbx_strand_id
1 'polypeptide(L)'
;MPNITLPDGSVRSFEHPVTVAEVAASIGAGLAKAALGGRVGARVVDLSHRIETDVELAIITDKSAEGLEVIRHSTAHLLAHAVKELFPDAQVTIGPVIENGFYYDFSYKRPFTPEDIAAIEQRMNEIAKREVAVSREVWPRDKAVEFFKGIGEHYKAEIIASIPSTEDVSLYRQGDFIDLCRGPHVPSTGKLKVFKLTKLAGAYWRGDSKNEMLQRVYGTAWAKKDELDAYLHMIEEAEKRDHRKLGRQLDLFHLQDEAPGMVFWHAKGWTLWQQIEQYLRKTLDEHGYAEVKTPQIVDRSLWEKSGHWGMYADLMFTTQSEKRDYAVKPMNCPCHIQIFNQGLKSYRDLPLRMAEFGSCHRNEPSGSLHGIMRVRNFVQDDAHIFCAENQVQAESAAFIRLLQEVYADFGFTDVLVKLSTRPEKRVGTDEQWDAAEAALAAALEAQSLEYELQPGEGAFYGPKIEFSLKDSLGRVWQCGTLQLDFNLPVRLGAEYVDEDNTKKVPVMLHRAVLGSLERFIGILIENHAGAMPLWLAPVQAVVANISEGQADYAADVVKKLRKAGFRVEADLRNEKINYKIREHSVQKLPYQIVIGDKEKAAGLVAVRARGGQDLGQMSLDSLIERWRREIEAKAGSV
;
A
#
# COMPACT_ATOMS: atom_id res chain seq x y z
N MET A 1 -38.79 -23.49 -22.57
CA MET A 1 -38.05 -24.66 -22.01
C MET A 1 -36.59 -24.32 -22.03
N PRO A 2 -36.00 -23.88 -20.91
CA PRO A 2 -34.59 -23.51 -20.89
C PRO A 2 -33.67 -24.74 -20.80
N ASN A 3 -32.59 -24.72 -21.58
CA ASN A 3 -31.47 -25.64 -21.47
C ASN A 3 -30.35 -24.94 -20.67
N ILE A 4 -29.96 -25.52 -19.55
CA ILE A 4 -28.95 -24.97 -18.67
C ILE A 4 -27.65 -25.73 -18.89
N THR A 5 -26.64 -25.06 -19.41
CA THR A 5 -25.31 -25.62 -19.58
C THR A 5 -24.50 -25.38 -18.29
N LEU A 6 -24.02 -26.46 -17.69
CA LEU A 6 -23.20 -26.41 -16.48
C LEU A 6 -21.68 -26.28 -16.80
N PRO A 7 -20.83 -25.90 -15.85
CA PRO A 7 -19.38 -25.72 -16.11
C PRO A 7 -18.65 -26.97 -16.57
N ASP A 8 -19.19 -28.16 -16.32
CA ASP A 8 -18.64 -29.45 -16.78
C ASP A 8 -19.10 -29.81 -18.22
N GLY A 9 -19.84 -28.91 -18.88
CA GLY A 9 -20.40 -29.10 -20.20
C GLY A 9 -21.70 -29.90 -20.24
N SER A 10 -22.20 -30.42 -19.13
CA SER A 10 -23.49 -31.12 -19.06
C SER A 10 -24.64 -30.14 -19.23
N VAL A 11 -25.72 -30.61 -19.93
CA VAL A 11 -26.93 -29.81 -20.17
C VAL A 11 -28.08 -30.39 -19.40
N ARG A 12 -28.84 -29.51 -18.71
CA ARG A 12 -30.09 -29.87 -18.06
C ARG A 12 -31.25 -29.12 -18.70
N SER A 13 -32.22 -29.87 -19.19
CA SER A 13 -33.44 -29.32 -19.82
C SER A 13 -34.58 -29.31 -18.83
N PHE A 14 -35.34 -28.23 -18.82
CA PHE A 14 -36.52 -28.05 -17.96
C PHE A 14 -37.74 -27.71 -18.81
N GLU A 15 -38.90 -28.25 -18.42
CA GLU A 15 -40.16 -28.04 -19.16
C GLU A 15 -40.79 -26.65 -18.92
N HIS A 16 -40.33 -25.93 -17.89
CA HIS A 16 -40.80 -24.60 -17.50
C HIS A 16 -39.62 -23.72 -17.06
N PRO A 17 -39.78 -22.38 -17.00
CA PRO A 17 -38.78 -21.50 -16.39
C PRO A 17 -38.43 -21.93 -14.96
N VAL A 18 -37.12 -21.99 -14.65
CA VAL A 18 -36.62 -22.50 -13.38
C VAL A 18 -35.80 -21.45 -12.65
N THR A 19 -35.72 -21.57 -11.34
CA THR A 19 -34.84 -20.77 -10.51
C THR A 19 -33.44 -21.40 -10.40
N VAL A 20 -32.45 -20.59 -10.08
CA VAL A 20 -31.10 -21.11 -9.76
C VAL A 20 -31.12 -22.15 -8.64
N ALA A 21 -32.00 -21.96 -7.65
CA ALA A 21 -32.21 -22.92 -6.57
C ALA A 21 -32.70 -24.28 -7.05
N GLU A 22 -33.69 -24.29 -7.98
CA GLU A 22 -34.25 -25.54 -8.56
C GLU A 22 -33.19 -26.26 -9.41
N VAL A 23 -32.36 -25.53 -10.15
CA VAL A 23 -31.24 -26.12 -10.88
C VAL A 23 -30.25 -26.75 -9.90
N ALA A 24 -29.84 -26.04 -8.83
CA ALA A 24 -28.94 -26.57 -7.81
C ALA A 24 -29.52 -27.85 -7.15
N ALA A 25 -30.82 -27.87 -6.87
CA ALA A 25 -31.52 -29.05 -6.31
C ALA A 25 -31.54 -30.22 -7.30
N SER A 26 -31.69 -29.96 -8.59
CA SER A 26 -31.68 -31.01 -9.64
C SER A 26 -30.29 -31.66 -9.79
N ILE A 27 -29.19 -30.95 -9.41
CA ILE A 27 -27.83 -31.48 -9.45
C ILE A 27 -27.59 -32.37 -8.23
N GLY A 28 -28.01 -31.92 -7.04
CA GLY A 28 -27.86 -32.70 -5.83
C GLY A 28 -28.20 -31.92 -4.56
N ALA A 29 -28.72 -32.62 -3.55
CA ALA A 29 -29.15 -32.03 -2.28
C ALA A 29 -27.98 -31.32 -1.51
N GLY A 30 -26.75 -31.84 -1.62
CA GLY A 30 -25.56 -31.23 -1.01
C GLY A 30 -25.26 -29.86 -1.63
N LEU A 31 -25.30 -29.76 -2.96
CA LEU A 31 -25.08 -28.51 -3.69
C LEU A 31 -26.21 -27.51 -3.41
N ALA A 32 -27.47 -27.94 -3.42
CA ALA A 32 -28.60 -27.10 -3.06
C ALA A 32 -28.46 -26.47 -1.68
N LYS A 33 -28.00 -27.26 -0.70
CA LYS A 33 -27.74 -26.77 0.66
C LYS A 33 -26.57 -25.80 0.71
N ALA A 34 -25.51 -25.98 -0.10
CA ALA A 34 -24.31 -25.15 -0.11
C ALA A 34 -24.48 -23.87 -0.95
N ALA A 35 -25.44 -23.84 -1.88
CA ALA A 35 -25.64 -22.75 -2.82
C ALA A 35 -25.94 -21.43 -2.12
N LEU A 36 -25.34 -20.36 -2.61
CA LEU A 36 -25.51 -18.97 -2.19
C LEU A 36 -26.09 -18.10 -3.30
N GLY A 37 -25.83 -18.45 -4.56
CA GLY A 37 -26.30 -17.76 -5.76
C GLY A 37 -25.93 -18.54 -7.02
N GLY A 38 -26.05 -17.91 -8.17
CA GLY A 38 -25.65 -18.46 -9.46
C GLY A 38 -24.94 -17.41 -10.31
N ARG A 39 -24.02 -17.85 -11.18
CA ARG A 39 -23.42 -17.02 -12.21
C ARG A 39 -24.03 -17.39 -13.56
N VAL A 40 -24.84 -16.47 -14.10
CA VAL A 40 -25.47 -16.56 -15.42
C VAL A 40 -24.69 -15.72 -16.40
N GLY A 41 -23.92 -16.35 -17.30
CA GLY A 41 -22.92 -15.67 -18.12
C GLY A 41 -21.88 -14.95 -17.24
N ALA A 42 -21.75 -13.63 -17.39
CA ALA A 42 -20.87 -12.79 -16.58
C ALA A 42 -21.53 -12.23 -15.28
N ARG A 43 -22.80 -12.52 -15.03
CA ARG A 43 -23.59 -11.86 -13.99
C ARG A 43 -23.88 -12.79 -12.82
N VAL A 44 -23.58 -12.35 -11.60
CA VAL A 44 -23.94 -13.05 -10.36
C VAL A 44 -25.37 -12.67 -9.96
N VAL A 45 -26.19 -13.68 -9.63
CA VAL A 45 -27.63 -13.53 -9.33
C VAL A 45 -28.03 -14.34 -8.09
N ASP A 46 -29.15 -13.96 -7.49
CA ASP A 46 -29.75 -14.68 -6.36
C ASP A 46 -30.20 -16.11 -6.72
N LEU A 47 -30.32 -16.96 -5.72
CA LEU A 47 -30.91 -18.29 -5.89
C LEU A 47 -32.37 -18.25 -6.40
N SER A 48 -33.11 -17.18 -6.12
CA SER A 48 -34.47 -16.94 -6.58
C SER A 48 -34.55 -16.44 -8.02
N HIS A 49 -33.40 -16.12 -8.65
CA HIS A 49 -33.40 -15.65 -10.04
C HIS A 49 -33.98 -16.67 -10.99
N ARG A 50 -34.97 -16.25 -11.78
CA ARG A 50 -35.70 -17.09 -12.74
C ARG A 50 -34.99 -17.09 -14.09
N ILE A 51 -34.75 -18.28 -14.62
CA ILE A 51 -34.12 -18.51 -15.91
C ILE A 51 -35.19 -18.96 -16.89
N GLU A 52 -35.39 -18.21 -17.97
CA GLU A 52 -36.45 -18.40 -18.94
C GLU A 52 -35.94 -18.88 -20.32
N THR A 53 -34.65 -18.69 -20.57
CA THR A 53 -33.98 -18.99 -21.85
C THR A 53 -32.75 -19.86 -21.61
N ASP A 54 -32.18 -20.39 -22.69
CA ASP A 54 -30.93 -21.15 -22.65
C ASP A 54 -29.79 -20.27 -22.15
N VAL A 55 -29.06 -20.78 -21.12
CA VAL A 55 -27.95 -20.04 -20.49
C VAL A 55 -26.87 -20.97 -19.97
N GLU A 56 -25.67 -20.43 -19.81
CA GLU A 56 -24.63 -21.03 -19.00
C GLU A 56 -24.81 -20.62 -17.53
N LEU A 57 -24.83 -21.61 -16.62
CA LEU A 57 -24.99 -21.39 -15.19
C LEU A 57 -23.95 -22.12 -14.37
N ALA A 58 -23.24 -21.39 -13.52
CA ALA A 58 -22.44 -21.96 -12.45
C ALA A 58 -23.11 -21.68 -11.09
N ILE A 59 -23.27 -22.72 -10.25
CA ILE A 59 -23.79 -22.56 -8.88
C ILE A 59 -22.68 -22.02 -8.00
N ILE A 60 -22.92 -20.90 -7.35
CA ILE A 60 -21.98 -20.23 -6.44
C ILE A 60 -22.16 -20.75 -5.03
N THR A 61 -21.05 -21.13 -4.40
CA THR A 61 -20.99 -21.59 -3.00
C THR A 61 -19.97 -20.79 -2.21
N ASP A 62 -19.86 -21.03 -0.92
CA ASP A 62 -18.87 -20.42 -0.02
C ASP A 62 -17.40 -20.74 -0.36
N LYS A 63 -17.16 -21.60 -1.35
CA LYS A 63 -15.81 -21.99 -1.80
C LYS A 63 -15.24 -21.10 -2.90
N SER A 64 -16.06 -20.27 -3.53
CA SER A 64 -15.63 -19.36 -4.59
C SER A 64 -15.44 -17.93 -4.09
N ALA A 65 -14.64 -17.14 -4.81
CA ALA A 65 -14.44 -15.72 -4.51
C ALA A 65 -15.76 -14.94 -4.54
N GLU A 66 -16.60 -15.21 -5.55
CA GLU A 66 -17.91 -14.58 -5.68
C GLU A 66 -18.85 -14.97 -4.52
N GLY A 67 -18.75 -16.22 -4.01
CA GLY A 67 -19.52 -16.66 -2.86
C GLY A 67 -19.10 -15.93 -1.59
N LEU A 68 -17.82 -15.69 -1.39
CA LEU A 68 -17.32 -14.89 -0.29
C LEU A 68 -17.78 -13.42 -0.39
N GLU A 69 -17.82 -12.86 -1.59
CA GLU A 69 -18.34 -11.51 -1.83
C GLU A 69 -19.83 -11.42 -1.48
N VAL A 70 -20.64 -12.40 -1.87
CA VAL A 70 -22.07 -12.49 -1.50
C VAL A 70 -22.25 -12.59 0.02
N ILE A 71 -21.40 -13.36 0.72
CA ILE A 71 -21.39 -13.45 2.20
C ILE A 71 -21.08 -12.09 2.80
N ARG A 72 -20.04 -11.41 2.35
CA ARG A 72 -19.63 -10.07 2.84
C ARG A 72 -20.74 -9.05 2.62
N HIS A 73 -21.29 -9.01 1.43
CA HIS A 73 -22.40 -8.11 1.07
C HIS A 73 -23.64 -8.34 1.95
N SER A 74 -24.04 -9.60 2.13
CA SER A 74 -25.17 -9.93 2.98
C SER A 74 -24.89 -9.66 4.46
N THR A 75 -23.64 -9.78 4.91
CA THR A 75 -23.27 -9.44 6.29
C THR A 75 -23.31 -7.94 6.54
N ALA A 76 -23.06 -7.08 5.52
CA ALA A 76 -23.27 -5.65 5.63
C ALA A 76 -24.77 -5.33 5.89
N HIS A 77 -25.68 -6.01 5.22
CA HIS A 77 -27.13 -5.88 5.48
C HIS A 77 -27.54 -6.45 6.85
N LEU A 78 -26.89 -7.53 7.30
CA LEU A 78 -27.08 -8.06 8.66
C LEU A 78 -26.67 -7.04 9.72
N LEU A 79 -25.56 -6.32 9.50
CA LEU A 79 -25.13 -5.22 10.35
C LEU A 79 -26.20 -4.10 10.40
N ALA A 80 -26.69 -3.65 9.24
CA ALA A 80 -27.73 -2.62 9.17
C ALA A 80 -29.02 -3.06 9.88
N HIS A 81 -29.45 -4.31 9.71
CA HIS A 81 -30.59 -4.90 10.41
C HIS A 81 -30.39 -4.87 11.93
N ALA A 82 -29.23 -5.31 12.43
CA ALA A 82 -28.92 -5.30 13.86
C ALA A 82 -28.90 -3.88 14.45
N VAL A 83 -28.33 -2.92 13.72
CA VAL A 83 -28.35 -1.51 14.13
C VAL A 83 -29.79 -0.99 14.21
N LYS A 84 -30.64 -1.28 13.25
CA LYS A 84 -32.06 -0.86 13.28
C LYS A 84 -32.86 -1.49 14.41
N GLU A 85 -32.59 -2.75 14.77
CA GLU A 85 -33.23 -3.37 15.94
C GLU A 85 -32.80 -2.73 17.27
N LEU A 86 -31.53 -2.34 17.43
CA LEU A 86 -31.00 -1.76 18.65
C LEU A 86 -31.17 -0.24 18.74
N PHE A 87 -31.08 0.42 17.61
CA PHE A 87 -31.10 1.88 17.48
C PHE A 87 -32.10 2.29 16.37
N PRO A 88 -33.42 2.20 16.62
CA PRO A 88 -34.46 2.47 15.61
C PRO A 88 -34.34 3.85 14.94
N ASP A 89 -33.84 4.87 15.70
CA ASP A 89 -33.65 6.22 15.19
C ASP A 89 -32.41 6.38 14.28
N ALA A 90 -31.49 5.40 14.25
CA ALA A 90 -30.33 5.45 13.37
C ALA A 90 -30.77 5.29 11.91
N GLN A 91 -30.29 6.17 11.05
CA GLN A 91 -30.56 6.09 9.62
C GLN A 91 -29.47 5.29 8.90
N VAL A 92 -29.90 4.40 8.01
CA VAL A 92 -28.99 3.58 7.21
C VAL A 92 -28.72 4.27 5.87
N THR A 93 -27.48 4.22 5.40
CA THR A 93 -27.08 4.85 4.14
C THR A 93 -26.63 3.83 3.10
N ILE A 94 -25.34 3.52 3.05
CA ILE A 94 -24.75 2.55 2.10
C ILE A 94 -23.83 1.57 2.83
N GLY A 95 -23.76 0.34 2.29
CA GLY A 95 -22.94 -0.74 2.86
C GLY A 95 -22.23 -1.57 1.77
N PRO A 96 -21.19 -1.04 1.10
CA PRO A 96 -20.47 -1.78 0.08
C PRO A 96 -19.53 -2.83 0.66
N VAL A 97 -19.20 -3.82 -0.17
CA VAL A 97 -18.10 -4.76 0.05
C VAL A 97 -16.78 -4.06 -0.24
N ILE A 98 -15.76 -4.40 0.53
CA ILE A 98 -14.36 -4.03 0.32
C ILE A 98 -13.50 -5.30 0.30
N GLU A 99 -12.23 -5.19 -0.07
CA GLU A 99 -11.34 -6.33 -0.36
C GLU A 99 -11.41 -7.48 0.65
N ASN A 100 -11.31 -7.20 1.97
CA ASN A 100 -11.35 -8.22 3.02
C ASN A 100 -12.50 -8.03 4.01
N GLY A 101 -13.60 -7.43 3.56
CA GLY A 101 -14.72 -7.18 4.45
C GLY A 101 -15.82 -6.33 3.83
N PHE A 102 -16.41 -5.52 4.66
CA PHE A 102 -17.49 -4.60 4.31
C PHE A 102 -17.49 -3.42 5.28
N TYR A 103 -18.25 -2.39 4.95
CA TYR A 103 -18.63 -1.39 5.93
C TYR A 103 -20.11 -1.01 5.73
N TYR A 104 -20.66 -0.30 6.70
CA TYR A 104 -21.96 0.35 6.58
C TYR A 104 -21.92 1.71 7.25
N ASP A 105 -22.49 2.73 6.61
CA ASP A 105 -22.54 4.10 7.09
C ASP A 105 -23.89 4.39 7.73
N PHE A 106 -23.85 5.03 8.90
CA PHE A 106 -25.01 5.39 9.71
C PHE A 106 -25.00 6.86 10.09
N SER A 107 -26.16 7.54 10.02
CA SER A 107 -26.39 8.79 10.72
C SER A 107 -27.13 8.51 12.03
N TYR A 108 -26.58 8.98 13.14
CA TYR A 108 -27.16 8.79 14.46
C TYR A 108 -26.81 9.96 15.39
N LYS A 109 -27.72 10.31 16.30
CA LYS A 109 -27.66 11.47 17.20
C LYS A 109 -26.45 11.53 18.14
N ARG A 110 -25.75 10.44 18.34
CA ARG A 110 -24.51 10.34 19.12
C ARG A 110 -23.52 9.38 18.46
N PRO A 111 -22.21 9.48 18.77
CA PRO A 111 -21.25 8.48 18.35
C PRO A 111 -21.56 7.10 18.95
N PHE A 112 -21.35 6.04 18.17
CA PHE A 112 -21.33 4.68 18.69
C PHE A 112 -20.10 4.48 19.58
N THR A 113 -20.27 3.74 20.66
CA THR A 113 -19.19 3.37 21.58
C THR A 113 -18.69 1.96 21.31
N PRO A 114 -17.54 1.54 21.85
CA PRO A 114 -17.09 0.15 21.77
C PRO A 114 -18.13 -0.85 22.31
N GLU A 115 -18.88 -0.47 23.35
CA GLU A 115 -19.96 -1.28 23.95
C GLU A 115 -21.14 -1.42 22.97
N ASP A 116 -21.47 -0.34 22.23
CA ASP A 116 -22.49 -0.41 21.17
C ASP A 116 -22.07 -1.38 20.07
N ILE A 117 -20.82 -1.33 19.63
CA ILE A 117 -20.27 -2.24 18.60
C ILE A 117 -20.34 -3.70 19.07
N ALA A 118 -20.01 -3.97 20.32
CA ALA A 118 -20.14 -5.31 20.90
C ALA A 118 -21.62 -5.78 20.94
N ALA A 119 -22.54 -4.91 21.33
CA ALA A 119 -23.98 -5.19 21.36
C ALA A 119 -24.54 -5.42 19.94
N ILE A 120 -24.10 -4.64 18.94
CA ILE A 120 -24.49 -4.81 17.54
C ILE A 120 -24.00 -6.16 17.02
N GLU A 121 -22.73 -6.54 17.27
CA GLU A 121 -22.18 -7.83 16.87
C GLU A 121 -22.92 -9.01 17.51
N GLN A 122 -23.27 -8.89 18.79
CA GLN A 122 -24.09 -9.88 19.46
C GLN A 122 -25.49 -9.99 18.79
N ARG A 123 -26.14 -8.86 18.49
CA ARG A 123 -27.44 -8.84 17.81
C ARG A 123 -27.35 -9.43 16.39
N MET A 124 -26.29 -9.17 15.65
CA MET A 124 -26.05 -9.82 14.36
C MET A 124 -26.04 -11.35 14.49
N ASN A 125 -25.34 -11.89 15.52
CA ASN A 125 -25.33 -13.31 15.78
C ASN A 125 -26.72 -13.89 16.15
N GLU A 126 -27.52 -13.11 16.89
CA GLU A 126 -28.90 -13.51 17.22
C GLU A 126 -29.79 -13.55 15.96
N ILE A 127 -29.72 -12.55 15.09
CA ILE A 127 -30.47 -12.52 13.82
C ILE A 127 -30.02 -13.67 12.89
N ALA A 128 -28.71 -13.92 12.80
CA ALA A 128 -28.19 -15.04 12.01
C ALA A 128 -28.77 -16.38 12.47
N LYS A 129 -28.88 -16.60 13.79
CA LYS A 129 -29.46 -17.82 14.38
C LYS A 129 -30.98 -17.97 14.16
N ARG A 130 -31.70 -16.86 13.86
CA ARG A 130 -33.12 -16.93 13.52
C ARG A 130 -33.36 -17.52 12.12
N GLU A 131 -32.33 -17.65 11.29
CA GLU A 131 -32.37 -18.17 9.91
C GLU A 131 -33.43 -17.49 9.04
N VAL A 132 -33.55 -16.16 9.19
CA VAL A 132 -34.54 -15.34 8.48
C VAL A 132 -34.31 -15.44 6.98
N ALA A 133 -35.38 -15.72 6.21
CA ALA A 133 -35.33 -15.74 4.76
C ALA A 133 -34.99 -14.35 4.21
N VAL A 134 -34.17 -14.30 3.17
CA VAL A 134 -33.83 -13.08 2.44
C VAL A 134 -34.54 -13.13 1.09
N SER A 135 -35.40 -12.15 0.82
CA SER A 135 -36.18 -12.06 -0.42
C SER A 135 -35.92 -10.76 -1.16
N ARG A 136 -35.83 -10.88 -2.49
CA ARG A 136 -35.71 -9.74 -3.40
C ARG A 136 -37.08 -9.29 -3.86
N GLU A 137 -37.34 -7.99 -3.75
CA GLU A 137 -38.54 -7.33 -4.25
C GLU A 137 -38.13 -6.27 -5.28
N VAL A 138 -38.95 -6.09 -6.32
CA VAL A 138 -38.76 -5.03 -7.33
C VAL A 138 -39.94 -4.08 -7.24
N TRP A 139 -39.66 -2.82 -6.97
CA TRP A 139 -40.69 -1.81 -6.80
C TRP A 139 -40.51 -0.65 -7.78
N PRO A 140 -41.60 0.01 -8.19
CA PRO A 140 -41.52 1.30 -8.84
C PRO A 140 -40.75 2.29 -7.97
N ARG A 141 -39.85 3.03 -8.58
CA ARG A 141 -38.96 3.98 -7.89
C ARG A 141 -39.71 4.91 -6.95
N ASP A 142 -40.79 5.54 -7.40
CA ASP A 142 -41.54 6.53 -6.61
C ASP A 142 -42.21 5.90 -5.38
N LYS A 143 -42.76 4.67 -5.54
CA LYS A 143 -43.28 3.90 -4.41
C LYS A 143 -42.21 3.63 -3.35
N ALA A 144 -41.01 3.30 -3.76
CA ALA A 144 -39.91 3.06 -2.85
C ALA A 144 -39.51 4.37 -2.12
N VAL A 145 -39.44 5.51 -2.83
CA VAL A 145 -39.18 6.81 -2.22
C VAL A 145 -40.20 7.15 -1.12
N GLU A 146 -41.48 6.98 -1.40
CA GLU A 146 -42.57 7.24 -0.43
C GLU A 146 -42.45 6.33 0.79
N PHE A 147 -42.18 5.04 0.56
CA PHE A 147 -42.00 4.07 1.65
C PHE A 147 -40.86 4.45 2.59
N PHE A 148 -39.65 4.72 2.05
CA PHE A 148 -38.51 5.04 2.87
C PHE A 148 -38.67 6.39 3.60
N LYS A 149 -39.34 7.36 2.98
CA LYS A 149 -39.74 8.60 3.69
C LYS A 149 -40.71 8.31 4.85
N GLY A 150 -41.67 7.41 4.61
CA GLY A 150 -42.69 7.04 5.60
C GLY A 150 -42.12 6.36 6.84
N ILE A 151 -41.03 5.59 6.70
CA ILE A 151 -40.32 4.94 7.81
C ILE A 151 -39.16 5.78 8.38
N GLY A 152 -38.98 7.03 7.91
CA GLY A 152 -37.94 7.94 8.43
C GLY A 152 -36.55 7.74 7.86
N GLU A 153 -36.36 6.90 6.85
CA GLU A 153 -35.06 6.65 6.22
C GLU A 153 -34.76 7.67 5.10
N HIS A 154 -34.43 8.89 5.51
CA HIS A 154 -34.28 10.03 4.60
C HIS A 154 -33.13 9.85 3.60
N TYR A 155 -31.98 9.30 4.04
CA TYR A 155 -30.83 9.04 3.17
C TYR A 155 -31.16 8.01 2.10
N LYS A 156 -31.88 6.93 2.44
CA LYS A 156 -32.37 5.95 1.46
C LYS A 156 -33.32 6.56 0.46
N ALA A 157 -34.26 7.36 0.92
CA ALA A 157 -35.17 8.07 0.03
C ALA A 157 -34.45 9.02 -0.92
N GLU A 158 -33.40 9.71 -0.46
CA GLU A 158 -32.55 10.58 -1.29
C GLU A 158 -31.77 9.79 -2.34
N ILE A 159 -31.16 8.66 -1.95
CA ILE A 159 -30.45 7.78 -2.88
C ILE A 159 -31.40 7.28 -3.98
N ILE A 160 -32.58 6.77 -3.59
CA ILE A 160 -33.57 6.26 -4.55
C ILE A 160 -34.06 7.38 -5.46
N ALA A 161 -34.27 8.59 -4.92
CA ALA A 161 -34.70 9.75 -5.71
C ALA A 161 -33.67 10.17 -6.78
N SER A 162 -32.39 9.85 -6.60
CA SER A 162 -31.34 10.10 -7.59
C SER A 162 -31.32 9.10 -8.76
N ILE A 163 -32.05 7.97 -8.66
CA ILE A 163 -32.21 6.99 -9.74
C ILE A 163 -33.21 7.53 -10.75
N PRO A 164 -33.03 7.33 -12.08
CA PRO A 164 -33.98 7.76 -13.08
C PRO A 164 -35.42 7.24 -12.80
N SER A 165 -36.42 8.09 -12.99
CA SER A 165 -37.84 7.75 -12.69
C SER A 165 -38.40 6.62 -13.55
N THR A 166 -37.74 6.31 -14.64
CA THR A 166 -38.08 5.22 -15.56
C THR A 166 -37.55 3.85 -15.13
N GLU A 167 -36.75 3.81 -14.07
CA GLU A 167 -36.15 2.58 -13.58
C GLU A 167 -36.85 2.08 -12.33
N ASP A 168 -37.14 0.77 -12.30
CA ASP A 168 -37.55 0.07 -11.08
C ASP A 168 -36.34 -0.17 -10.18
N VAL A 169 -36.56 -0.19 -8.87
CA VAL A 169 -35.52 -0.41 -7.86
C VAL A 169 -35.69 -1.77 -7.21
N SER A 170 -34.55 -2.44 -6.95
CA SER A 170 -34.59 -3.69 -6.19
C SER A 170 -34.36 -3.42 -4.70
N LEU A 171 -35.15 -4.08 -3.89
CA LEU A 171 -35.13 -4.05 -2.45
C LEU A 171 -34.91 -5.47 -1.93
N TYR A 172 -34.27 -5.59 -0.78
CA TYR A 172 -34.08 -6.86 -0.10
C TYR A 172 -34.68 -6.80 1.30
N ARG A 173 -35.50 -7.81 1.59
CA ARG A 173 -36.21 -7.95 2.85
C ARG A 173 -35.59 -9.08 3.68
N GLN A 174 -35.35 -8.81 4.97
CA GLN A 174 -34.93 -9.77 6.00
C GLN A 174 -35.88 -9.63 7.21
N GLY A 175 -36.99 -10.38 7.24
CA GLY A 175 -38.04 -10.16 8.23
C GLY A 175 -38.64 -8.76 8.11
N ASP A 176 -38.60 -8.00 9.17
CA ASP A 176 -39.12 -6.61 9.19
C ASP A 176 -38.14 -5.58 8.62
N PHE A 177 -36.87 -5.92 8.46
CA PHE A 177 -35.86 -5.05 7.86
C PHE A 177 -35.94 -5.11 6.32
N ILE A 178 -35.97 -3.96 5.68
CA ILE A 178 -35.93 -3.81 4.24
C ILE A 178 -34.89 -2.76 3.83
N ASP A 179 -34.12 -3.06 2.80
CA ASP A 179 -33.07 -2.16 2.33
C ASP A 179 -33.00 -2.09 0.80
N LEU A 180 -32.54 -0.94 0.27
CA LEU A 180 -32.23 -0.73 -1.14
C LEU A 180 -30.94 -1.46 -1.48
N CYS A 181 -30.97 -2.38 -2.44
CA CYS A 181 -29.78 -3.07 -2.90
C CYS A 181 -29.95 -3.67 -4.30
N ARG A 182 -28.82 -3.76 -5.01
CA ARG A 182 -28.75 -4.46 -6.32
C ARG A 182 -28.61 -5.98 -6.15
N GLY A 183 -28.16 -6.45 -5.00
CA GLY A 183 -27.84 -7.84 -4.74
C GLY A 183 -26.59 -8.34 -5.48
N PRO A 184 -26.36 -9.66 -5.54
CA PRO A 184 -27.17 -10.70 -4.91
C PRO A 184 -26.91 -10.84 -3.41
N HIS A 185 -27.80 -11.55 -2.72
CA HIS A 185 -27.70 -11.90 -1.31
C HIS A 185 -27.85 -13.39 -1.06
N VAL A 186 -27.38 -13.84 0.13
CA VAL A 186 -27.62 -15.20 0.60
C VAL A 186 -29.12 -15.46 0.78
N PRO A 187 -29.59 -16.73 0.65
CA PRO A 187 -31.03 -17.05 0.75
C PRO A 187 -31.60 -16.90 2.16
N SER A 188 -30.73 -16.93 3.19
CA SER A 188 -31.13 -16.82 4.59
C SER A 188 -29.97 -16.26 5.43
N THR A 189 -30.31 -15.48 6.47
CA THR A 189 -29.34 -15.00 7.45
C THR A 189 -28.59 -16.14 8.16
N GLY A 190 -29.13 -17.36 8.19
CA GLY A 190 -28.46 -18.55 8.71
C GLY A 190 -27.19 -18.97 7.96
N LYS A 191 -26.93 -18.40 6.78
CA LYS A 191 -25.66 -18.57 6.05
C LYS A 191 -24.54 -17.67 6.59
N LEU A 192 -24.85 -16.64 7.36
CA LEU A 192 -23.94 -15.61 7.84
C LEU A 192 -23.49 -15.98 9.28
N LYS A 193 -22.49 -16.85 9.41
CA LYS A 193 -22.08 -17.43 10.70
C LYS A 193 -20.71 -16.94 11.20
N VAL A 194 -19.87 -16.46 10.30
CA VAL A 194 -18.46 -16.17 10.56
C VAL A 194 -18.15 -14.74 10.16
N PHE A 195 -18.24 -13.83 11.11
CA PHE A 195 -17.98 -12.42 10.93
C PHE A 195 -17.43 -11.77 12.20
N LYS A 196 -16.86 -10.60 12.06
CA LYS A 196 -16.37 -9.75 13.14
C LYS A 196 -16.53 -8.28 12.76
N LEU A 197 -17.03 -7.45 13.68
CA LEU A 197 -16.92 -5.99 13.55
C LEU A 197 -15.53 -5.56 13.99
N THR A 198 -14.87 -4.70 13.22
CA THR A 198 -13.44 -4.45 13.38
C THR A 198 -13.11 -3.01 13.78
N LYS A 199 -13.80 -2.02 13.20
CA LYS A 199 -13.40 -0.62 13.32
C LYS A 199 -14.59 0.33 13.20
N LEU A 200 -14.54 1.44 13.93
CA LEU A 200 -15.42 2.59 13.77
C LEU A 200 -14.62 3.78 13.24
N ALA A 201 -15.16 4.49 12.24
CA ALA A 201 -14.56 5.70 11.68
C ALA A 201 -15.64 6.72 11.30
N GLY A 202 -15.25 8.00 11.13
CA GLY A 202 -16.09 9.01 10.49
C GLY A 202 -15.97 8.94 8.96
N ALA A 203 -17.06 9.26 8.27
CA ALA A 203 -17.06 9.42 6.81
C ALA A 203 -18.06 10.50 6.41
N TYR A 204 -17.67 11.44 5.55
CA TYR A 204 -18.60 12.46 5.07
C TYR A 204 -19.59 11.87 4.06
N TRP A 205 -20.85 12.26 4.18
CA TRP A 205 -21.88 11.87 3.24
C TRP A 205 -21.47 12.23 1.80
N ARG A 206 -21.53 11.25 0.90
CA ARG A 206 -21.07 11.35 -0.51
C ARG A 206 -19.61 11.80 -0.68
N GLY A 207 -18.78 11.64 0.35
CA GLY A 207 -17.36 12.01 0.30
C GLY A 207 -17.07 13.51 0.30
N ASP A 208 -18.07 14.37 0.45
CA ASP A 208 -17.90 15.82 0.51
C ASP A 208 -17.79 16.28 1.97
N SER A 209 -16.69 16.91 2.33
CA SER A 209 -16.42 17.42 3.68
C SER A 209 -17.38 18.53 4.15
N LYS A 210 -18.19 19.07 3.25
CA LYS A 210 -19.25 20.03 3.57
C LYS A 210 -20.54 19.37 4.07
N ASN A 211 -20.70 18.07 3.82
CA ASN A 211 -21.86 17.30 4.23
C ASN A 211 -21.68 16.75 5.65
N GLU A 212 -22.78 16.19 6.18
CA GLU A 212 -22.78 15.56 7.50
C GLU A 212 -21.75 14.43 7.61
N MET A 213 -21.09 14.36 8.77
CA MET A 213 -20.19 13.27 9.09
C MET A 213 -20.99 12.08 9.63
N LEU A 214 -21.01 11.01 8.87
CA LEU A 214 -21.62 9.73 9.22
C LEU A 214 -20.66 8.85 10.02
N GLN A 215 -21.21 7.84 10.68
CA GLN A 215 -20.46 6.84 11.42
C GLN A 215 -20.32 5.59 10.55
N ARG A 216 -19.08 5.24 10.18
CA ARG A 216 -18.75 4.08 9.37
C ARG A 216 -18.32 2.94 10.27
N VAL A 217 -19.12 1.87 10.28
CA VAL A 217 -18.79 0.62 10.98
C VAL A 217 -18.22 -0.37 9.99
N TYR A 218 -16.98 -0.80 10.23
CA TYR A 218 -16.30 -1.81 9.42
C TYR A 218 -16.49 -3.20 10.02
N GLY A 219 -16.58 -4.19 9.15
CA GLY A 219 -16.61 -5.58 9.51
C GLY A 219 -15.93 -6.45 8.46
N THR A 220 -15.69 -7.69 8.84
CA THR A 220 -15.18 -8.75 7.95
C THR A 220 -16.05 -9.99 8.07
N ALA A 221 -16.19 -10.74 6.98
CA ALA A 221 -16.92 -12.00 6.98
C ALA A 221 -16.20 -13.04 6.10
N TRP A 222 -16.25 -14.29 6.53
CA TRP A 222 -15.51 -15.41 5.96
C TRP A 222 -16.39 -16.66 5.86
N ALA A 223 -16.00 -17.59 4.98
CA ALA A 223 -16.70 -18.85 4.85
C ALA A 223 -16.49 -19.75 6.07
N LYS A 224 -15.29 -19.71 6.68
CA LYS A 224 -14.89 -20.55 7.80
C LYS A 224 -14.27 -19.74 8.93
N LYS A 225 -14.38 -20.31 10.14
CA LYS A 225 -13.84 -19.67 11.35
C LYS A 225 -12.33 -19.58 11.34
N ASP A 226 -11.63 -20.60 10.86
CA ASP A 226 -10.18 -20.62 10.75
C ASP A 226 -9.64 -19.51 9.81
N GLU A 227 -10.36 -19.20 8.73
CA GLU A 227 -10.05 -18.09 7.82
C GLU A 227 -10.21 -16.71 8.53
N LEU A 228 -11.28 -16.54 9.31
CA LEU A 228 -11.48 -15.35 10.13
C LEU A 228 -10.38 -15.21 11.20
N ASP A 229 -10.08 -16.29 11.92
CA ASP A 229 -9.07 -16.29 12.98
C ASP A 229 -7.68 -15.97 12.39
N ALA A 230 -7.33 -16.53 11.23
CA ALA A 230 -6.10 -16.22 10.50
C ALA A 230 -6.04 -14.74 10.08
N TYR A 231 -7.14 -14.19 9.56
CA TYR A 231 -7.24 -12.79 9.17
C TYR A 231 -7.09 -11.85 10.38
N LEU A 232 -7.77 -12.15 11.49
CA LEU A 232 -7.66 -11.34 12.71
C LEU A 232 -6.25 -11.38 13.30
N HIS A 233 -5.60 -12.55 13.27
CA HIS A 233 -4.21 -12.69 13.68
C HIS A 233 -3.28 -11.87 12.79
N MET A 234 -3.48 -11.90 11.47
CA MET A 234 -2.73 -11.08 10.53
C MET A 234 -2.88 -9.57 10.84
N ILE A 235 -4.10 -9.10 11.12
CA ILE A 235 -4.36 -7.70 11.50
C ILE A 235 -3.61 -7.35 12.80
N GLU A 236 -3.70 -8.20 13.83
CA GLU A 236 -3.02 -7.99 15.12
C GLU A 236 -1.50 -7.92 14.94
N GLU A 237 -0.92 -8.83 14.16
CA GLU A 237 0.51 -8.82 13.87
C GLU A 237 0.91 -7.56 13.07
N ALA A 238 0.08 -7.15 12.11
CA ALA A 238 0.32 -5.93 11.34
C ALA A 238 0.25 -4.66 12.23
N GLU A 239 -0.67 -4.60 13.19
CA GLU A 239 -0.73 -3.50 14.16
C GLU A 239 0.50 -3.43 15.07
N LYS A 240 1.09 -4.58 15.41
CA LYS A 240 2.37 -4.66 16.16
C LYS A 240 3.54 -4.14 15.33
N ARG A 241 3.44 -4.23 13.99
CA ARG A 241 4.47 -3.81 13.04
C ARG A 241 4.27 -2.40 12.49
N ASP A 242 3.13 -1.75 12.77
CA ASP A 242 2.81 -0.41 12.26
C ASP A 242 3.97 0.57 12.48
N HIS A 243 4.47 1.13 11.36
CA HIS A 243 5.63 2.03 11.36
C HIS A 243 5.43 3.28 12.24
N ARG A 244 4.19 3.75 12.42
CA ARG A 244 3.87 4.91 13.27
C ARG A 244 4.05 4.58 14.75
N LYS A 245 3.67 3.36 15.14
CA LYS A 245 3.83 2.85 16.51
C LYS A 245 5.30 2.56 16.80
N LEU A 246 5.94 1.81 15.90
CA LEU A 246 7.37 1.45 16.02
C LEU A 246 8.27 2.68 15.91
N GLY A 247 7.96 3.62 15.03
CA GLY A 247 8.70 4.88 14.88
C GLY A 247 8.75 5.68 16.18
N ARG A 248 7.61 5.78 16.87
CA ARG A 248 7.54 6.43 18.19
C ARG A 248 8.27 5.61 19.27
N GLN A 249 8.01 4.29 19.33
CA GLN A 249 8.59 3.40 20.35
C GLN A 249 10.11 3.30 20.27
N LEU A 250 10.67 3.34 19.06
CA LEU A 250 12.11 3.25 18.78
C LEU A 250 12.78 4.63 18.64
N ASP A 251 12.02 5.71 18.86
CA ASP A 251 12.51 7.10 18.78
C ASP A 251 13.10 7.44 17.40
N LEU A 252 12.39 7.09 16.32
CA LEU A 252 12.85 7.30 14.94
C LEU A 252 12.36 8.62 14.35
N PHE A 253 11.09 8.97 14.54
CA PHE A 253 10.45 10.15 13.96
C PHE A 253 9.14 10.48 14.65
N HIS A 254 8.63 11.70 14.40
CA HIS A 254 7.24 12.07 14.70
C HIS A 254 6.64 12.97 13.60
N LEU A 255 5.32 13.11 13.66
CA LEU A 255 4.51 14.03 12.86
C LEU A 255 3.75 14.96 13.80
N GLN A 256 3.58 16.24 13.42
CA GLN A 256 2.86 17.21 14.23
C GLN A 256 2.08 18.22 13.35
N ASP A 257 1.14 18.93 13.98
CA ASP A 257 0.17 19.77 13.28
C ASP A 257 0.78 21.00 12.60
N GLU A 258 1.92 21.51 13.09
CA GLU A 258 2.61 22.65 12.48
C GLU A 258 3.25 22.34 11.12
N ALA A 259 3.45 21.04 10.82
CA ALA A 259 3.97 20.58 9.55
C ALA A 259 3.21 19.34 9.06
N PRO A 260 1.92 19.48 8.68
CA PRO A 260 1.06 18.35 8.37
C PRO A 260 1.57 17.60 7.13
N GLY A 261 1.83 16.31 7.30
CA GLY A 261 2.39 15.46 6.23
C GLY A 261 3.88 15.68 5.97
N MET A 262 4.62 16.27 6.92
CA MET A 262 6.08 16.41 6.87
C MET A 262 6.70 15.78 8.11
N VAL A 263 7.82 15.09 7.93
CA VAL A 263 8.39 14.20 8.95
C VAL A 263 9.48 14.92 9.74
N PHE A 264 9.41 14.85 11.06
CA PHE A 264 10.49 15.24 11.96
C PHE A 264 11.32 14.00 12.31
N TRP A 265 12.52 13.89 11.75
CA TRP A 265 13.41 12.77 11.97
C TRP A 265 14.24 12.96 13.24
N HIS A 266 14.17 11.99 14.17
CA HIS A 266 15.01 11.97 15.36
C HIS A 266 16.40 11.40 15.03
N ALA A 267 17.33 11.50 15.96
CA ALA A 267 18.73 11.08 15.72
C ALA A 267 18.85 9.63 15.22
N LYS A 268 18.08 8.69 15.80
CA LYS A 268 18.08 7.29 15.38
C LYS A 268 17.46 7.11 13.99
N GLY A 269 16.34 7.76 13.74
CA GLY A 269 15.69 7.72 12.42
C GLY A 269 16.55 8.35 11.34
N TRP A 270 17.20 9.47 11.66
CA TRP A 270 18.13 10.12 10.74
C TRP A 270 19.37 9.26 10.47
N THR A 271 19.87 8.53 11.46
CA THR A 271 20.94 7.55 11.24
C THR A 271 20.51 6.44 10.27
N LEU A 272 19.30 5.87 10.44
CA LEU A 272 18.77 4.88 9.51
C LEU A 272 18.67 5.45 8.09
N TRP A 273 18.15 6.67 7.95
CA TRP A 273 18.10 7.40 6.68
C TRP A 273 19.48 7.50 6.02
N GLN A 274 20.46 7.98 6.77
CA GLN A 274 21.82 8.15 6.26
C GLN A 274 22.47 6.82 5.81
N GLN A 275 22.19 5.71 6.50
CA GLN A 275 22.70 4.40 6.08
C GLN A 275 22.09 3.98 4.73
N ILE A 276 20.80 4.20 4.52
CA ILE A 276 20.12 3.89 3.26
C ILE A 276 20.64 4.79 2.14
N GLU A 277 20.75 6.09 2.40
CA GLU A 277 21.24 7.07 1.44
C GLU A 277 22.69 6.83 1.02
N GLN A 278 23.57 6.50 1.98
CA GLN A 278 24.98 6.18 1.71
C GLN A 278 25.13 4.89 0.92
N TYR A 279 24.36 3.87 1.27
CA TYR A 279 24.31 2.61 0.51
C TYR A 279 23.91 2.87 -0.94
N LEU A 280 22.80 3.56 -1.15
CA LEU A 280 22.28 3.79 -2.50
C LEU A 280 23.20 4.72 -3.31
N ARG A 281 23.80 5.75 -2.69
CA ARG A 281 24.79 6.62 -3.34
C ARG A 281 25.97 5.83 -3.88
N LYS A 282 26.52 4.92 -3.07
CA LYS A 282 27.62 4.05 -3.50
C LYS A 282 27.19 3.14 -4.65
N THR A 283 26.06 2.47 -4.52
CA THR A 283 25.53 1.58 -5.57
C THR A 283 25.28 2.32 -6.87
N LEU A 284 24.73 3.53 -6.82
CA LEU A 284 24.49 4.35 -8.01
C LEU A 284 25.80 4.80 -8.68
N ASP A 285 26.81 5.18 -7.93
CA ASP A 285 28.15 5.52 -8.43
C ASP A 285 28.79 4.33 -9.16
N GLU A 286 28.73 3.14 -8.57
CA GLU A 286 29.18 1.88 -9.17
C GLU A 286 28.47 1.55 -10.48
N HIS A 287 27.22 2.02 -10.65
CA HIS A 287 26.41 1.86 -11.88
C HIS A 287 26.52 3.07 -12.84
N GLY A 288 27.46 3.96 -12.61
CA GLY A 288 27.78 5.08 -13.50
C GLY A 288 26.76 6.23 -13.48
N TYR A 289 26.08 6.44 -12.36
CA TYR A 289 25.25 7.63 -12.17
C TYR A 289 26.04 8.79 -11.58
N ALA A 290 25.95 9.97 -12.18
CA ALA A 290 26.47 11.20 -11.63
C ALA A 290 25.45 11.84 -10.68
N GLU A 291 25.81 12.03 -9.41
CA GLU A 291 24.95 12.74 -8.44
C GLU A 291 24.94 14.23 -8.73
N VAL A 292 23.76 14.81 -8.83
CA VAL A 292 23.55 16.27 -9.03
C VAL A 292 22.67 16.85 -7.93
N LYS A 293 22.59 18.18 -7.85
CA LYS A 293 21.70 18.85 -6.91
C LYS A 293 21.03 20.05 -7.58
N THR A 294 19.71 20.15 -7.46
CA THR A 294 18.90 21.20 -8.07
C THR A 294 18.20 22.06 -7.01
N PRO A 295 17.84 23.32 -7.35
CA PRO A 295 17.11 24.19 -6.43
C PRO A 295 15.75 23.64 -6.03
N GLN A 296 15.33 23.91 -4.80
CA GLN A 296 14.00 23.50 -4.31
C GLN A 296 12.88 24.47 -4.70
N ILE A 297 13.19 25.77 -4.75
CA ILE A 297 12.25 26.83 -5.12
C ILE A 297 12.62 27.29 -6.52
N VAL A 298 11.71 27.16 -7.47
CA VAL A 298 11.94 27.40 -8.89
C VAL A 298 10.85 28.30 -9.46
N ASP A 299 11.25 29.23 -10.33
CA ASP A 299 10.35 30.17 -10.97
C ASP A 299 9.26 29.46 -11.79
N ARG A 300 8.05 30.01 -11.74
CA ARG A 300 6.86 29.52 -12.44
C ARG A 300 7.09 29.25 -13.94
N SER A 301 7.92 30.06 -14.60
CA SER A 301 8.17 29.95 -16.04
C SER A 301 8.72 28.56 -16.45
N LEU A 302 9.53 27.90 -15.60
CA LEU A 302 10.01 26.55 -15.88
C LEU A 302 8.88 25.52 -15.82
N TRP A 303 7.96 25.68 -14.86
CA TRP A 303 6.79 24.81 -14.70
C TRP A 303 5.76 24.99 -15.81
N GLU A 304 5.61 26.20 -16.33
CA GLU A 304 4.77 26.48 -17.51
C GLU A 304 5.36 25.85 -18.78
N LYS A 305 6.66 26.04 -19.03
CA LYS A 305 7.36 25.46 -20.20
C LYS A 305 7.27 23.93 -20.18
N SER A 306 7.49 23.30 -19.04
CA SER A 306 7.40 21.85 -18.89
C SER A 306 5.97 21.30 -18.90
N GLY A 307 4.95 22.16 -18.75
CA GLY A 307 3.53 21.79 -18.70
C GLY A 307 3.01 21.39 -17.33
N HIS A 308 3.88 21.31 -16.32
CA HIS A 308 3.48 20.93 -14.97
C HIS A 308 2.51 21.94 -14.34
N TRP A 309 2.67 23.23 -14.63
CA TRP A 309 1.78 24.25 -14.07
C TRP A 309 0.31 24.05 -14.44
N GLY A 310 0.02 23.60 -15.65
CA GLY A 310 -1.36 23.33 -16.10
C GLY A 310 -1.96 22.04 -15.56
N MET A 311 -1.13 21.04 -15.24
CA MET A 311 -1.59 19.71 -14.84
C MET A 311 -1.51 19.47 -13.33
N TYR A 312 -0.65 20.21 -12.62
CA TYR A 312 -0.29 19.95 -11.23
C TYR A 312 -0.47 21.16 -10.30
N ALA A 313 -1.04 22.28 -10.77
CA ALA A 313 -1.15 23.51 -10.00
C ALA A 313 -1.77 23.30 -8.60
N ASP A 314 -2.82 22.50 -8.52
CA ASP A 314 -3.54 22.21 -7.26
C ASP A 314 -2.70 21.43 -6.24
N LEU A 315 -1.67 20.73 -6.72
CA LEU A 315 -0.75 19.95 -5.88
C LEU A 315 0.56 20.67 -5.58
N MET A 316 0.78 21.87 -6.09
CA MET A 316 1.99 22.64 -5.85
C MET A 316 1.87 23.55 -4.64
N PHE A 317 2.93 23.60 -3.84
CA PHE A 317 3.14 24.70 -2.89
C PHE A 317 3.74 25.88 -3.65
N THR A 318 3.02 26.99 -3.69
CA THR A 318 3.44 28.21 -4.38
C THR A 318 3.78 29.33 -3.42
N THR A 319 4.68 30.23 -3.81
CA THR A 319 5.06 31.41 -3.05
C THR A 319 5.38 32.56 -3.99
N GLN A 320 5.38 33.78 -3.46
CA GLN A 320 5.74 34.97 -4.20
C GLN A 320 6.91 35.68 -3.52
N SER A 321 7.85 36.15 -4.32
CA SER A 321 8.95 36.99 -3.89
C SER A 321 9.33 37.96 -5.03
N GLU A 322 9.64 39.20 -4.70
CA GLU A 322 10.07 40.21 -5.67
C GLU A 322 9.14 40.36 -6.91
N LYS A 323 7.83 40.22 -6.69
CA LYS A 323 6.77 40.22 -7.72
C LYS A 323 6.85 39.08 -8.75
N ARG A 324 7.49 37.96 -8.38
CA ARG A 324 7.56 36.74 -9.19
C ARG A 324 6.90 35.59 -8.45
N ASP A 325 6.26 34.72 -9.20
CA ASP A 325 5.67 33.48 -8.70
C ASP A 325 6.70 32.36 -8.74
N TYR A 326 6.77 31.59 -7.68
CA TYR A 326 7.63 30.42 -7.55
C TYR A 326 6.81 29.23 -7.08
N ALA A 327 7.29 28.02 -7.38
CA ALA A 327 6.80 26.82 -6.75
C ALA A 327 7.94 26.09 -6.03
N VAL A 328 7.60 25.46 -4.90
CA VAL A 328 8.46 24.42 -4.31
C VAL A 328 8.36 23.21 -5.23
N LYS A 329 9.47 22.69 -5.72
CA LYS A 329 9.47 21.69 -6.78
C LYS A 329 8.66 20.43 -6.39
N PRO A 330 7.66 20.02 -7.20
CA PRO A 330 6.95 18.77 -7.01
C PRO A 330 7.67 17.57 -7.64
N MET A 331 8.65 17.84 -8.52
CA MET A 331 9.44 16.87 -9.30
C MET A 331 10.81 17.47 -9.63
N ASN A 332 11.79 16.60 -9.96
CA ASN A 332 13.16 17.02 -10.30
C ASN A 332 13.40 17.13 -11.82
N CYS A 333 12.58 16.45 -12.64
CA CYS A 333 12.81 16.26 -14.06
C CYS A 333 13.06 17.55 -14.87
N PRO A 334 12.29 18.66 -14.75
CA PRO A 334 12.61 19.88 -15.50
C PRO A 334 13.96 20.48 -15.15
N CYS A 335 14.37 20.35 -13.88
CA CYS A 335 15.65 20.85 -13.40
C CYS A 335 16.84 20.05 -13.94
N HIS A 336 16.73 18.73 -14.06
CA HIS A 336 17.77 17.88 -14.66
C HIS A 336 17.97 18.20 -16.13
N ILE A 337 16.89 18.49 -16.88
CA ILE A 337 17.01 18.95 -18.27
C ILE A 337 17.76 20.29 -18.35
N GLN A 338 17.59 21.19 -17.37
CA GLN A 338 18.38 22.43 -17.35
C GLN A 338 19.88 22.16 -17.17
N ILE A 339 20.27 21.12 -16.41
CA ILE A 339 21.67 20.68 -16.30
C ILE A 339 22.13 20.06 -17.63
N PHE A 340 21.32 19.18 -18.23
CA PHE A 340 21.62 18.58 -19.52
C PHE A 340 21.89 19.64 -20.60
N ASN A 341 21.12 20.71 -20.63
CA ASN A 341 21.23 21.80 -21.59
C ASN A 341 22.48 22.70 -21.39
N GLN A 342 23.27 22.47 -20.33
CA GLN A 342 24.53 23.20 -20.16
C GLN A 342 25.63 22.58 -21.04
N GLY A 343 26.02 23.32 -22.06
CA GLY A 343 27.00 22.87 -23.04
C GLY A 343 26.47 21.90 -24.11
N LEU A 344 27.20 21.79 -25.20
CA LEU A 344 26.86 20.88 -26.30
C LEU A 344 27.08 19.44 -25.89
N LYS A 345 26.11 18.59 -26.16
CA LYS A 345 26.20 17.14 -25.99
C LYS A 345 26.33 16.44 -27.33
N SER A 346 27.05 15.32 -27.37
CA SER A 346 27.14 14.45 -28.53
C SER A 346 26.65 13.04 -28.21
N TYR A 347 26.41 12.23 -29.23
CA TYR A 347 26.04 10.83 -29.07
C TYR A 347 27.02 10.04 -28.20
N ARG A 348 28.29 10.47 -28.12
CA ARG A 348 29.35 9.83 -27.29
C ARG A 348 29.18 10.10 -25.79
N ASP A 349 28.44 11.14 -25.44
CA ASP A 349 28.12 11.47 -24.06
C ASP A 349 26.91 10.69 -23.55
N LEU A 350 26.20 9.97 -24.45
CA LEU A 350 25.01 9.16 -24.12
C LEU A 350 25.35 7.68 -23.96
N PRO A 351 24.73 6.94 -23.05
CA PRO A 351 23.69 7.41 -22.12
C PRO A 351 24.27 8.26 -20.99
N LEU A 352 23.63 9.37 -20.67
CA LEU A 352 24.00 10.24 -19.55
C LEU A 352 23.02 10.04 -18.41
N ARG A 353 23.53 9.55 -17.25
CA ARG A 353 22.72 9.20 -16.09
C ARG A 353 22.95 10.21 -14.97
N MET A 354 21.91 10.97 -14.63
CA MET A 354 21.93 11.92 -13.51
C MET A 354 21.04 11.44 -12.39
N ALA A 355 21.54 11.41 -11.15
CA ALA A 355 20.79 11.03 -9.95
C ALA A 355 20.74 12.18 -8.94
N GLU A 356 19.64 12.31 -8.22
CA GLU A 356 19.48 13.29 -7.13
C GLU A 356 18.65 12.68 -6.00
N PHE A 357 19.12 12.79 -4.75
CA PHE A 357 18.23 12.72 -3.61
C PHE A 357 17.46 14.04 -3.54
N GLY A 358 16.36 14.08 -4.31
CA GLY A 358 15.58 15.28 -4.57
C GLY A 358 14.44 15.46 -3.57
N SER A 359 14.49 16.54 -2.78
CA SER A 359 13.38 16.90 -1.89
C SER A 359 12.26 17.52 -2.71
N CYS A 360 11.13 16.83 -2.76
CA CYS A 360 9.93 17.23 -3.48
C CYS A 360 8.77 17.51 -2.51
N HIS A 361 7.86 18.41 -2.93
CA HIS A 361 6.70 18.76 -2.14
C HIS A 361 5.43 18.66 -2.99
N ARG A 362 4.43 17.95 -2.45
CA ARG A 362 3.10 17.83 -3.08
C ARG A 362 2.02 18.09 -2.05
N ASN A 363 1.12 19.01 -2.32
CA ASN A 363 0.03 19.38 -1.42
C ASN A 363 -1.08 18.31 -1.45
N GLU A 364 -0.74 17.10 -1.02
CA GLU A 364 -1.67 15.98 -0.93
C GLU A 364 -2.84 16.32 0.01
N PRO A 365 -4.08 15.91 -0.31
CA PRO A 365 -5.22 16.10 0.57
C PRO A 365 -5.01 15.47 1.94
N SER A 366 -5.46 16.13 3.01
CA SER A 366 -5.25 15.65 4.39
C SER A 366 -5.77 14.23 4.63
N GLY A 367 -6.91 13.87 4.01
CA GLY A 367 -7.50 12.53 4.14
C GLY A 367 -6.72 11.41 3.45
N SER A 368 -5.76 11.74 2.58
CA SER A 368 -4.90 10.76 1.91
C SER A 368 -3.58 10.50 2.63
N LEU A 369 -3.22 11.29 3.64
CA LEU A 369 -1.97 11.15 4.38
C LEU A 369 -1.96 9.86 5.21
N HIS A 370 -0.80 9.17 5.25
CA HIS A 370 -0.66 7.91 5.99
C HIS A 370 0.74 7.74 6.58
N GLY A 371 0.93 8.16 7.83
CA GLY A 371 2.22 8.09 8.52
C GLY A 371 3.33 8.69 7.66
N ILE A 372 4.42 7.95 7.46
CA ILE A 372 5.50 8.33 6.55
C ILE A 372 5.39 7.68 5.15
N MET A 373 4.36 6.86 4.91
CA MET A 373 4.16 6.20 3.60
C MET A 373 3.49 7.12 2.56
N ARG A 374 2.69 8.10 3.00
CA ARG A 374 2.12 9.14 2.14
C ARG A 374 2.17 10.49 2.82
N VAL A 375 3.08 11.31 2.38
CA VAL A 375 3.50 12.58 2.98
C VAL A 375 3.40 13.72 1.96
N ARG A 376 3.53 14.96 2.40
CA ARG A 376 3.57 16.15 1.55
C ARG A 376 4.98 16.59 1.20
N ASN A 377 5.96 16.33 2.07
CA ASN A 377 7.38 16.49 1.78
C ASN A 377 8.06 15.14 1.79
N PHE A 378 8.74 14.79 0.72
CA PHE A 378 9.46 13.54 0.58
C PHE A 378 10.76 13.74 -0.21
N VAL A 379 11.75 12.91 0.06
CA VAL A 379 12.97 12.82 -0.72
C VAL A 379 12.88 11.61 -1.63
N GLN A 380 13.06 11.82 -2.92
CA GLN A 380 13.06 10.77 -3.92
C GLN A 380 14.48 10.45 -4.36
N ASP A 381 14.81 9.17 -4.50
CA ASP A 381 16.04 8.71 -5.16
C ASP A 381 15.90 8.79 -6.68
N ASP A 382 15.63 9.97 -7.14
CA ASP A 382 15.26 10.25 -8.52
C ASP A 382 16.47 10.27 -9.45
N ALA A 383 16.31 9.71 -10.63
CA ALA A 383 17.32 9.89 -11.67
C ALA A 383 16.69 9.94 -13.05
N HIS A 384 17.43 10.56 -13.94
CA HIS A 384 17.05 10.73 -15.34
C HIS A 384 18.19 10.26 -16.23
N ILE A 385 17.85 9.33 -17.13
CA ILE A 385 18.79 8.79 -18.12
C ILE A 385 18.43 9.42 -19.46
N PHE A 386 19.35 10.22 -19.99
CA PHE A 386 19.25 10.77 -21.34
C PHE A 386 19.96 9.81 -22.28
N CYS A 387 19.25 9.25 -23.25
CA CYS A 387 19.80 8.25 -24.15
C CYS A 387 19.26 8.39 -25.59
N ALA A 388 19.92 7.74 -26.52
CA ALA A 388 19.40 7.58 -27.88
C ALA A 388 18.32 6.48 -27.90
N GLU A 389 17.41 6.50 -28.87
CA GLU A 389 16.31 5.53 -28.99
C GLU A 389 16.79 4.06 -28.95
N ASN A 390 17.88 3.75 -29.62
CA ASN A 390 18.48 2.41 -29.66
C ASN A 390 19.10 1.97 -28.31
N GLN A 391 19.26 2.86 -27.35
CA GLN A 391 19.80 2.56 -26.02
C GLN A 391 18.71 2.28 -24.99
N VAL A 392 17.45 2.60 -25.27
CA VAL A 392 16.32 2.53 -24.31
C VAL A 392 16.17 1.14 -23.69
N GLN A 393 16.17 0.08 -24.49
CA GLN A 393 16.02 -1.28 -23.99
C GLN A 393 17.17 -1.68 -23.07
N ALA A 394 18.41 -1.38 -23.46
CA ALA A 394 19.61 -1.73 -22.68
C ALA A 394 19.64 -0.98 -21.33
N GLU A 395 19.30 0.32 -21.33
CA GLU A 395 19.22 1.13 -20.12
C GLU A 395 18.09 0.68 -19.18
N SER A 396 16.94 0.33 -19.75
CA SER A 396 15.81 -0.22 -18.98
C SER A 396 16.19 -1.54 -18.31
N ALA A 397 16.83 -2.46 -19.04
CA ALA A 397 17.29 -3.73 -18.49
C ALA A 397 18.38 -3.53 -17.41
N ALA A 398 19.29 -2.57 -17.60
CA ALA A 398 20.32 -2.24 -16.60
C ALA A 398 19.69 -1.71 -15.31
N PHE A 399 18.68 -0.84 -15.42
CA PHE A 399 17.94 -0.33 -14.28
C PHE A 399 17.19 -1.45 -13.53
N ILE A 400 16.53 -2.37 -14.24
CA ILE A 400 15.81 -3.47 -13.62
C ILE A 400 16.77 -4.35 -12.79
N ARG A 401 17.95 -4.66 -13.30
CA ARG A 401 18.98 -5.40 -12.54
C ARG A 401 19.43 -4.66 -11.29
N LEU A 402 19.70 -3.35 -11.41
CA LEU A 402 20.04 -2.50 -10.27
C LEU A 402 18.94 -2.52 -9.20
N LEU A 403 17.67 -2.41 -9.60
CA LEU A 403 16.54 -2.45 -8.66
C LEU A 403 16.44 -3.80 -7.96
N GLN A 404 16.58 -4.92 -8.68
CA GLN A 404 16.56 -6.26 -8.11
C GLN A 404 17.69 -6.47 -7.10
N GLU A 405 18.91 -6.00 -7.40
CA GLU A 405 20.06 -6.04 -6.49
C GLU A 405 19.75 -5.27 -5.20
N VAL A 406 19.29 -4.03 -5.32
CA VAL A 406 18.96 -3.19 -4.16
C VAL A 406 17.85 -3.83 -3.32
N TYR A 407 16.77 -4.31 -3.93
CA TYR A 407 15.67 -4.91 -3.17
C TYR A 407 16.09 -6.19 -2.45
N ALA A 408 16.93 -7.01 -3.08
CA ALA A 408 17.50 -8.20 -2.44
C ALA A 408 18.35 -7.85 -1.21
N ASP A 409 19.19 -6.83 -1.31
CA ASP A 409 20.01 -6.34 -0.20
C ASP A 409 19.20 -5.84 1.00
N PHE A 410 18.00 -5.28 0.74
CA PHE A 410 17.04 -4.89 1.80
C PHE A 410 16.11 -6.03 2.26
N GLY A 411 16.21 -7.22 1.66
CA GLY A 411 15.43 -8.40 2.03
C GLY A 411 14.03 -8.47 1.40
N PHE A 412 13.78 -7.72 0.32
CA PHE A 412 12.52 -7.77 -0.42
C PHE A 412 12.61 -8.75 -1.59
N THR A 413 11.89 -9.87 -1.51
CA THR A 413 11.83 -10.91 -2.54
C THR A 413 10.49 -10.98 -3.28
N ASP A 414 9.41 -10.47 -2.68
CA ASP A 414 8.06 -10.42 -3.26
C ASP A 414 7.78 -9.02 -3.81
N VAL A 415 8.11 -8.81 -5.08
CA VAL A 415 7.95 -7.53 -5.78
C VAL A 415 6.88 -7.69 -6.85
N LEU A 416 5.83 -6.86 -6.78
CA LEU A 416 4.79 -6.81 -7.80
C LEU A 416 5.23 -5.89 -8.92
N VAL A 417 5.26 -6.41 -10.14
CA VAL A 417 5.67 -5.66 -11.34
C VAL A 417 4.48 -5.43 -12.24
N LYS A 418 4.30 -4.19 -12.70
CA LYS A 418 3.23 -3.79 -13.59
C LYS A 418 3.78 -2.99 -14.76
N LEU A 419 3.27 -3.26 -15.96
CA LEU A 419 3.55 -2.48 -17.17
C LEU A 419 2.28 -1.73 -17.57
N SER A 420 2.30 -0.41 -17.42
CA SER A 420 1.20 0.49 -17.76
C SER A 420 1.39 1.07 -19.15
N THR A 421 0.43 0.85 -20.03
CA THR A 421 0.49 1.23 -21.43
C THR A 421 -0.31 2.51 -21.71
N ARG A 422 -0.35 2.92 -22.98
CA ARG A 422 -0.90 4.20 -23.44
C ARG A 422 -2.31 4.49 -22.95
N PRO A 423 -2.57 5.68 -22.39
CA PRO A 423 -3.91 6.14 -22.07
C PRO A 423 -4.62 6.69 -23.32
N GLU A 424 -5.94 6.89 -23.24
CA GLU A 424 -6.73 7.48 -24.32
C GLU A 424 -6.23 8.89 -24.69
N LYS A 425 -5.99 9.73 -23.65
CA LYS A 425 -5.40 11.08 -23.83
C LYS A 425 -3.90 11.00 -23.64
N ARG A 426 -3.15 11.16 -24.73
CA ARG A 426 -1.68 11.09 -24.74
C ARG A 426 -1.06 12.07 -25.72
N VAL A 427 0.24 12.26 -25.58
CA VAL A 427 1.09 12.97 -26.56
C VAL A 427 2.00 11.96 -27.28
N GLY A 428 2.51 12.34 -28.46
CA GLY A 428 3.30 11.47 -29.30
C GLY A 428 2.48 10.68 -30.32
N THR A 429 3.17 9.99 -31.25
CA THR A 429 2.55 9.17 -32.29
C THR A 429 2.33 7.74 -31.81
N ASP A 430 1.46 6.99 -32.49
CA ASP A 430 1.21 5.59 -32.17
C ASP A 430 2.47 4.74 -32.35
N GLU A 431 3.29 5.04 -33.37
CA GLU A 431 4.57 4.34 -33.63
C GLU A 431 5.57 4.57 -32.47
N GLN A 432 5.63 5.77 -31.90
CA GLN A 432 6.46 6.06 -30.73
C GLN A 432 6.00 5.25 -29.51
N TRP A 433 4.69 5.16 -29.29
CA TRP A 433 4.13 4.37 -28.21
C TRP A 433 4.36 2.87 -28.40
N ASP A 434 4.16 2.34 -29.63
CA ASP A 434 4.43 0.95 -29.95
C ASP A 434 5.89 0.58 -29.66
N ALA A 435 6.84 1.40 -30.11
CA ALA A 435 8.26 1.20 -29.87
C ALA A 435 8.61 1.27 -28.37
N ALA A 436 8.03 2.21 -27.64
CA ALA A 436 8.28 2.41 -26.22
C ALA A 436 7.74 1.25 -25.38
N GLU A 437 6.49 0.85 -25.60
CA GLU A 437 5.87 -0.27 -24.91
C GLU A 437 6.60 -1.58 -25.17
N ALA A 438 6.99 -1.84 -26.44
CA ALA A 438 7.78 -2.99 -26.82
C ALA A 438 9.17 -3.01 -26.15
N ALA A 439 9.84 -1.86 -26.06
CA ALA A 439 11.14 -1.75 -25.42
C ALA A 439 11.08 -2.05 -23.92
N LEU A 440 10.06 -1.55 -23.22
CA LEU A 440 9.87 -1.82 -21.80
C LEU A 440 9.47 -3.29 -21.55
N ALA A 441 8.58 -3.86 -22.36
CA ALA A 441 8.23 -5.28 -22.28
C ALA A 441 9.45 -6.17 -22.51
N ALA A 442 10.24 -5.93 -23.56
CA ALA A 442 11.46 -6.68 -23.86
C ALA A 442 12.50 -6.57 -22.72
N ALA A 443 12.58 -5.42 -22.05
CA ALA A 443 13.46 -5.24 -20.89
C ALA A 443 13.04 -6.11 -19.68
N LEU A 444 11.74 -6.26 -19.43
CA LEU A 444 11.20 -7.15 -18.39
C LEU A 444 11.42 -8.62 -18.73
N GLU A 445 11.13 -9.02 -19.96
CA GLU A 445 11.31 -10.39 -20.47
C GLU A 445 12.79 -10.82 -20.41
N ALA A 446 13.72 -9.92 -20.76
CA ALA A 446 15.15 -10.17 -20.68
C ALA A 446 15.64 -10.45 -19.23
N GLN A 447 14.90 -10.05 -18.21
CA GLN A 447 15.16 -10.33 -16.80
C GLN A 447 14.26 -11.46 -16.25
N SER A 448 13.48 -12.13 -17.10
CA SER A 448 12.54 -13.20 -16.70
C SER A 448 11.57 -12.78 -15.61
N LEU A 449 11.15 -11.51 -15.63
CA LEU A 449 10.18 -10.97 -14.68
C LEU A 449 8.75 -11.18 -15.18
N GLU A 450 7.92 -11.78 -14.33
CA GLU A 450 6.47 -11.79 -14.53
C GLU A 450 5.90 -10.40 -14.21
N TYR A 451 4.99 -9.92 -15.05
CA TYR A 451 4.36 -8.61 -14.86
C TYR A 451 2.88 -8.62 -15.23
N GLU A 452 2.11 -7.76 -14.59
CA GLU A 452 0.72 -7.48 -14.92
C GLU A 452 0.64 -6.33 -15.92
N LEU A 453 -0.04 -6.57 -17.06
CA LEU A 453 -0.31 -5.50 -18.01
C LEU A 453 -1.48 -4.64 -17.53
N GLN A 454 -1.29 -3.31 -17.51
CA GLN A 454 -2.31 -2.34 -17.14
C GLN A 454 -2.60 -1.39 -18.33
N PRO A 455 -3.54 -1.76 -19.22
CA PRO A 455 -3.89 -0.93 -20.36
C PRO A 455 -4.51 0.40 -19.93
N GLY A 456 -4.01 1.51 -20.50
CA GLY A 456 -4.57 2.83 -20.22
C GLY A 456 -4.02 3.56 -18.99
N GLU A 457 -3.19 2.89 -18.18
CA GLU A 457 -2.68 3.44 -16.90
C GLU A 457 -1.31 4.13 -17.03
N GLY A 458 -0.75 4.20 -18.23
CA GLY A 458 0.49 4.93 -18.52
C GLY A 458 0.33 6.44 -18.29
N ALA A 459 1.46 7.14 -18.15
CA ALA A 459 1.43 8.59 -18.12
C ALA A 459 1.07 9.14 -19.52
N PHE A 460 0.52 10.34 -19.58
CA PHE A 460 0.14 10.96 -20.87
C PHE A 460 1.33 11.17 -21.82
N TYR A 461 2.56 11.12 -21.31
CA TYR A 461 3.81 11.34 -22.05
C TYR A 461 4.63 10.10 -22.30
N GLY A 462 4.26 8.93 -21.73
CA GLY A 462 4.97 7.66 -21.98
C GLY A 462 4.50 6.49 -21.11
N PRO A 463 4.81 5.25 -21.54
CA PRO A 463 4.53 4.06 -20.76
C PRO A 463 5.45 3.97 -19.54
N LYS A 464 5.05 3.16 -18.55
CA LYS A 464 5.82 3.01 -17.30
C LYS A 464 5.82 1.57 -16.80
N ILE A 465 6.93 1.19 -16.15
CA ILE A 465 7.00 0.00 -15.30
C ILE A 465 6.92 0.47 -13.83
N GLU A 466 6.10 -0.19 -13.05
CA GLU A 466 5.96 0.04 -11.61
C GLU A 466 6.41 -1.20 -10.84
N PHE A 467 7.23 -0.97 -9.81
CA PHE A 467 7.68 -2.00 -8.88
C PHE A 467 7.10 -1.66 -7.50
N SER A 468 6.27 -2.55 -6.98
CA SER A 468 5.53 -2.31 -5.76
C SER A 468 5.88 -3.33 -4.68
N LEU A 469 5.96 -2.84 -3.45
CA LEU A 469 6.18 -3.62 -2.26
C LEU A 469 4.89 -3.70 -1.43
N LYS A 470 4.76 -4.74 -0.62
CA LYS A 470 3.64 -4.89 0.31
C LYS A 470 4.04 -4.43 1.71
N ASP A 471 3.15 -3.74 2.39
CA ASP A 471 3.29 -3.47 3.82
C ASP A 471 2.84 -4.68 4.67
N SER A 472 2.90 -4.53 5.98
CA SER A 472 2.54 -5.59 6.94
C SER A 472 1.06 -6.02 6.88
N LEU A 473 0.19 -5.22 6.28
CA LEU A 473 -1.23 -5.52 6.01
C LEU A 473 -1.45 -6.11 4.61
N GLY A 474 -0.40 -6.27 3.81
CA GLY A 474 -0.50 -6.69 2.42
C GLY A 474 -0.93 -5.57 1.46
N ARG A 475 -1.03 -4.31 1.92
CA ARG A 475 -1.34 -3.19 1.03
C ARG A 475 -0.16 -2.92 0.11
N VAL A 476 -0.48 -2.71 -1.16
CA VAL A 476 0.51 -2.52 -2.22
C VAL A 476 0.92 -1.04 -2.27
N TRP A 477 2.22 -0.78 -2.22
CA TRP A 477 2.81 0.54 -2.31
C TRP A 477 3.81 0.59 -3.47
N GLN A 478 3.56 1.46 -4.43
CA GLN A 478 4.52 1.74 -5.48
C GLN A 478 5.77 2.38 -4.87
N CYS A 479 6.92 1.76 -5.14
CA CYS A 479 8.25 2.24 -4.76
C CYS A 479 9.10 2.50 -6.01
N GLY A 480 9.58 1.46 -6.66
CA GLY A 480 10.34 1.59 -7.88
C GLY A 480 9.48 1.98 -9.08
N THR A 481 10.07 2.75 -9.99
CA THR A 481 9.44 3.13 -11.26
C THR A 481 10.47 3.32 -12.34
N LEU A 482 10.10 2.96 -13.55
CA LEU A 482 10.81 3.33 -14.78
C LEU A 482 9.78 3.87 -15.77
N GLN A 483 9.98 5.09 -16.24
CA GLN A 483 9.03 5.83 -17.06
C GLN A 483 9.74 6.38 -18.28
N LEU A 484 9.22 6.11 -19.44
CA LEU A 484 9.80 6.58 -20.69
C LEU A 484 9.11 7.88 -21.12
N ASP A 485 9.88 8.89 -21.52
CA ASP A 485 9.38 10.23 -21.86
C ASP A 485 10.04 10.75 -23.14
N PHE A 486 9.23 10.98 -24.16
CA PHE A 486 9.61 11.63 -25.42
C PHE A 486 9.27 13.12 -25.45
N ASN A 487 8.50 13.62 -24.49
CA ASN A 487 7.86 14.92 -24.55
C ASN A 487 8.63 16.01 -23.82
N LEU A 488 9.06 15.74 -22.60
CA LEU A 488 9.70 16.75 -21.76
C LEU A 488 11.03 17.26 -22.33
N PRO A 489 11.91 16.39 -22.91
CA PRO A 489 13.10 16.83 -23.59
C PRO A 489 12.81 17.80 -24.76
N VAL A 490 11.78 17.51 -25.56
CA VAL A 490 11.34 18.39 -26.67
C VAL A 490 10.89 19.74 -26.14
N ARG A 491 10.00 19.75 -25.12
CA ARG A 491 9.43 20.97 -24.55
C ARG A 491 10.46 21.90 -23.94
N LEU A 492 11.51 21.34 -23.37
CA LEU A 492 12.59 22.08 -22.71
C LEU A 492 13.84 22.26 -23.57
N GLY A 493 13.79 21.85 -24.84
CA GLY A 493 14.83 22.09 -25.84
C GLY A 493 16.12 21.29 -25.57
N ALA A 494 16.01 20.05 -25.08
CA ALA A 494 17.17 19.17 -24.96
C ALA A 494 17.59 18.61 -26.32
N GLU A 495 18.85 18.81 -26.69
CA GLU A 495 19.42 18.36 -27.97
C GLU A 495 20.81 17.77 -27.80
N TYR A 496 21.15 16.80 -28.63
CA TYR A 496 22.51 16.30 -28.79
C TYR A 496 22.88 16.21 -30.29
N VAL A 497 24.17 16.18 -30.59
CA VAL A 497 24.67 15.98 -31.96
C VAL A 497 24.91 14.48 -32.17
N ASP A 498 24.24 13.91 -33.15
CA ASP A 498 24.35 12.50 -33.49
C ASP A 498 25.56 12.22 -34.42
N GLU A 499 25.80 10.96 -34.73
CA GLU A 499 26.93 10.49 -35.60
C GLU A 499 26.95 11.15 -36.98
N ASP A 500 25.78 11.47 -37.51
CA ASP A 500 25.59 12.13 -38.81
C ASP A 500 25.74 13.67 -38.73
N ASN A 501 26.17 14.23 -37.61
CA ASN A 501 26.25 15.63 -37.28
C ASN A 501 24.90 16.38 -37.32
N THR A 502 23.78 15.68 -37.29
CA THR A 502 22.47 16.28 -37.09
C THR A 502 22.15 16.43 -35.59
N LYS A 503 21.31 17.42 -35.28
CA LYS A 503 20.78 17.59 -33.94
C LYS A 503 19.59 16.66 -33.75
N LYS A 504 19.59 15.89 -32.66
CA LYS A 504 18.49 15.02 -32.25
C LYS A 504 18.08 15.31 -30.80
N VAL A 505 16.85 15.00 -30.49
CA VAL A 505 16.31 15.07 -29.12
C VAL A 505 16.56 13.73 -28.43
N PRO A 506 17.14 13.69 -27.23
CA PRO A 506 17.30 12.43 -26.50
C PRO A 506 15.96 11.90 -25.99
N VAL A 507 15.86 10.58 -25.84
CA VAL A 507 14.83 9.94 -25.01
C VAL A 507 15.24 10.12 -23.54
N MET A 508 14.28 10.36 -22.69
CA MET A 508 14.49 10.50 -21.24
C MET A 508 13.79 9.35 -20.49
N LEU A 509 14.55 8.62 -19.71
CA LEU A 509 14.01 7.64 -18.79
C LEU A 509 14.01 8.24 -17.38
N HIS A 510 12.83 8.39 -16.80
CA HIS A 510 12.66 8.72 -15.38
C HIS A 510 12.71 7.44 -14.57
N ARG A 511 13.54 7.37 -13.55
CA ARG A 511 13.59 6.20 -12.69
C ARG A 511 13.76 6.55 -11.21
N ALA A 512 13.16 5.74 -10.35
CA ALA A 512 13.44 5.69 -8.94
C ALA A 512 13.54 4.22 -8.52
N VAL A 513 14.48 3.88 -7.64
CA VAL A 513 14.61 2.52 -7.09
C VAL A 513 13.73 2.38 -5.85
N LEU A 514 13.91 3.26 -4.87
CA LEU A 514 13.15 3.26 -3.61
C LEU A 514 11.86 4.10 -3.71
N GLY A 515 11.83 5.05 -4.62
CA GLY A 515 10.78 6.06 -4.72
C GLY A 515 10.94 7.14 -3.64
N SER A 516 9.93 7.31 -2.78
CA SER A 516 10.09 8.15 -1.57
C SER A 516 10.87 7.39 -0.51
N LEU A 517 11.95 7.98 0.01
CA LEU A 517 12.72 7.39 1.12
C LEU A 517 11.86 7.22 2.36
N GLU A 518 10.96 8.17 2.65
CA GLU A 518 10.01 8.09 3.75
C GLU A 518 9.13 6.85 3.64
N ARG A 519 8.51 6.63 2.46
CA ARG A 519 7.69 5.45 2.20
C ARG A 519 8.48 4.16 2.31
N PHE A 520 9.64 4.11 1.70
CA PHE A 520 10.49 2.94 1.73
C PHE A 520 10.93 2.59 3.16
N ILE A 521 11.34 3.59 3.96
CA ILE A 521 11.69 3.42 5.37
C ILE A 521 10.47 2.93 6.18
N GLY A 522 9.27 3.45 5.90
CA GLY A 522 8.04 2.98 6.54
C GLY A 522 7.79 1.51 6.28
N ILE A 523 7.88 1.07 5.02
CA ILE A 523 7.75 -0.34 4.63
C ILE A 523 8.86 -1.19 5.27
N LEU A 524 10.09 -0.71 5.28
CA LEU A 524 11.24 -1.38 5.87
C LEU A 524 11.07 -1.60 7.38
N ILE A 525 10.58 -0.58 8.11
CA ILE A 525 10.26 -0.70 9.54
C ILE A 525 9.22 -1.79 9.78
N GLU A 526 8.17 -1.83 8.97
CA GLU A 526 7.11 -2.85 9.08
C GLU A 526 7.60 -4.25 8.71
N ASN A 527 8.39 -4.36 7.64
CA ASN A 527 8.95 -5.64 7.17
C ASN A 527 9.83 -6.28 8.24
N HIS A 528 10.74 -5.51 8.84
CA HIS A 528 11.60 -5.96 9.92
C HIS A 528 10.96 -5.89 11.31
N ALA A 529 9.69 -5.49 11.43
CA ALA A 529 9.03 -5.23 12.72
C ALA A 529 9.89 -4.33 13.64
N GLY A 530 10.62 -3.37 13.07
CA GLY A 530 11.55 -2.48 13.76
C GLY A 530 12.90 -3.11 14.14
N ALA A 531 13.10 -4.42 13.89
CA ALA A 531 14.32 -5.15 14.22
C ALA A 531 15.32 -5.09 13.04
N MET A 532 15.89 -3.91 12.78
CA MET A 532 16.78 -3.69 11.64
C MET A 532 17.98 -4.63 11.64
N PRO A 533 18.45 -5.11 10.46
CA PRO A 533 19.71 -5.84 10.35
C PRO A 533 20.90 -4.96 10.80
N LEU A 534 22.03 -5.59 11.14
CA LEU A 534 23.17 -4.92 11.73
C LEU A 534 23.66 -3.71 10.91
N TRP A 535 23.69 -3.83 9.59
CA TRP A 535 24.19 -2.76 8.72
C TRP A 535 23.28 -1.52 8.70
N LEU A 536 21.96 -1.68 8.91
CA LEU A 536 20.98 -0.58 8.95
C LEU A 536 20.69 -0.07 10.37
N ALA A 537 20.93 -0.88 11.41
CA ALA A 537 20.54 -0.54 12.78
C ALA A 537 21.13 0.80 13.23
N PRO A 538 20.32 1.77 13.70
CA PRO A 538 20.82 3.06 14.20
C PRO A 538 21.81 2.89 15.34
N VAL A 539 21.53 1.95 16.23
CA VAL A 539 22.42 1.48 17.29
C VAL A 539 22.66 0.00 17.06
N GLN A 540 23.90 -0.38 16.77
CA GLN A 540 24.28 -1.76 16.43
C GLN A 540 24.47 -2.62 17.67
N ALA A 541 24.97 -2.01 18.74
CA ALA A 541 25.15 -2.67 20.01
C ALA A 541 25.12 -1.69 21.19
N VAL A 542 24.80 -2.22 22.37
CA VAL A 542 25.00 -1.55 23.63
C VAL A 542 26.03 -2.33 24.46
N VAL A 543 26.93 -1.61 25.13
CA VAL A 543 27.88 -2.18 26.10
C VAL A 543 27.40 -1.82 27.49
N ALA A 544 27.06 -2.82 28.30
CA ALA A 544 26.55 -2.64 29.65
C ALA A 544 27.51 -3.27 30.68
N ASN A 545 27.85 -2.55 31.73
CA ASN A 545 28.59 -3.08 32.89
C ASN A 545 27.63 -3.70 33.90
N ILE A 546 28.09 -4.72 34.63
CA ILE A 546 27.34 -5.35 35.71
C ILE A 546 27.41 -4.50 36.98
N SER A 547 28.57 -3.92 37.28
CA SER A 547 28.80 -3.03 38.42
C SER A 547 29.73 -1.87 38.04
N GLU A 548 29.85 -0.87 38.89
CA GLU A 548 30.68 0.30 38.67
C GLU A 548 32.16 -0.07 38.42
N GLY A 549 32.66 -1.15 39.02
CA GLY A 549 34.03 -1.62 38.86
C GLY A 549 34.46 -1.95 37.44
N GLN A 550 33.49 -2.19 36.52
CA GLN A 550 33.80 -2.47 35.11
C GLN A 550 33.50 -1.29 34.17
N ALA A 551 33.05 -0.14 34.69
CA ALA A 551 32.65 1.01 33.89
C ALA A 551 33.77 1.53 32.96
N ASP A 552 35.00 1.62 33.45
CA ASP A 552 36.14 2.08 32.66
C ASP A 552 36.44 1.14 31.49
N TYR A 553 36.44 -0.17 31.74
CA TYR A 553 36.65 -1.18 30.70
C TYR A 553 35.53 -1.19 29.67
N ALA A 554 34.27 -1.08 30.10
CA ALA A 554 33.12 -0.98 29.22
C ALA A 554 33.21 0.28 28.33
N ALA A 555 33.60 1.41 28.89
CA ALA A 555 33.80 2.65 28.13
C ALA A 555 34.95 2.53 27.11
N ASP A 556 36.05 1.83 27.45
CA ASP A 556 37.16 1.56 26.52
C ASP A 556 36.70 0.65 25.37
N VAL A 557 35.89 -0.39 25.64
CA VAL A 557 35.29 -1.25 24.61
C VAL A 557 34.44 -0.42 23.65
N VAL A 558 33.57 0.47 24.15
CA VAL A 558 32.75 1.37 23.32
C VAL A 558 33.62 2.24 22.42
N LYS A 559 34.68 2.85 23.01
CA LYS A 559 35.62 3.69 22.26
C LYS A 559 36.30 2.93 21.12
N LYS A 560 36.74 1.70 21.38
CA LYS A 560 37.39 0.85 20.36
C LYS A 560 36.44 0.47 19.26
N LEU A 561 35.20 0.07 19.59
CA LEU A 561 34.17 -0.26 18.61
C LEU A 561 33.77 0.95 17.74
N ARG A 562 33.63 2.12 18.37
CA ARG A 562 33.34 3.36 17.61
C ARG A 562 34.51 3.73 16.68
N LYS A 563 35.75 3.56 17.12
CA LYS A 563 36.95 3.78 16.28
C LYS A 563 37.00 2.78 15.11
N ALA A 564 36.45 1.57 15.28
CA ALA A 564 36.33 0.56 14.22
C ALA A 564 35.15 0.82 13.26
N GLY A 565 34.37 1.89 13.47
CA GLY A 565 33.29 2.34 12.60
C GLY A 565 31.89 1.86 13.01
N PHE A 566 31.73 1.25 14.19
CA PHE A 566 30.42 0.75 14.64
C PHE A 566 29.67 1.80 15.47
N ARG A 567 28.32 1.77 15.32
CA ARG A 567 27.37 2.61 16.07
C ARG A 567 27.02 1.94 17.39
N VAL A 568 27.76 2.22 18.44
CA VAL A 568 27.66 1.55 19.74
C VAL A 568 27.39 2.56 20.84
N GLU A 569 26.51 2.23 21.76
CA GLU A 569 26.20 3.01 22.96
C GLU A 569 26.75 2.33 24.21
N ALA A 570 26.94 3.13 25.28
CA ALA A 570 27.31 2.64 26.59
C ALA A 570 26.13 2.74 27.56
N ASP A 571 25.84 1.69 28.31
CA ASP A 571 24.94 1.75 29.46
C ASP A 571 25.68 1.48 30.75
N LEU A 572 26.23 2.56 31.31
CA LEU A 572 27.02 2.54 32.55
C LEU A 572 26.20 2.90 33.80
N ARG A 573 24.87 2.96 33.68
CA ARG A 573 23.98 3.29 34.81
C ARG A 573 24.12 2.27 35.94
N ASN A 574 23.95 2.74 37.16
CA ASN A 574 23.92 1.85 38.34
C ASN A 574 22.54 1.15 38.46
N GLU A 575 22.30 0.22 37.54
CA GLU A 575 21.07 -0.57 37.42
C GLU A 575 21.41 -2.05 37.32
N LYS A 576 20.46 -2.92 37.73
CA LYS A 576 20.61 -4.37 37.60
C LYS A 576 20.77 -4.75 36.14
N ILE A 577 21.74 -5.61 35.84
CA ILE A 577 22.05 -6.03 34.47
C ILE A 577 20.84 -6.62 33.73
N ASN A 578 19.96 -7.37 34.42
CA ASN A 578 18.75 -7.91 33.82
C ASN A 578 17.76 -6.82 33.40
N TYR A 579 17.71 -5.69 34.10
CA TYR A 579 16.90 -4.53 33.74
C TYR A 579 17.46 -3.88 32.47
N LYS A 580 18.76 -3.61 32.41
CA LYS A 580 19.45 -3.09 31.23
C LYS A 580 19.22 -3.97 30.00
N ILE A 581 19.44 -5.27 30.15
CA ILE A 581 19.23 -6.25 29.06
C ILE A 581 17.77 -6.18 28.53
N ARG A 582 16.80 -6.16 29.44
CA ARG A 582 15.37 -6.08 29.05
C ARG A 582 15.04 -4.79 28.32
N GLU A 583 15.51 -3.65 28.81
CA GLU A 583 15.29 -2.34 28.21
C GLU A 583 15.85 -2.29 26.78
N HIS A 584 17.08 -2.73 26.58
CA HIS A 584 17.72 -2.76 25.27
C HIS A 584 17.12 -3.84 24.34
N SER A 585 16.55 -4.92 24.87
CA SER A 585 15.81 -5.90 24.08
C SER A 585 14.51 -5.30 23.51
N VAL A 586 13.81 -4.45 24.27
CA VAL A 586 12.62 -3.71 23.81
C VAL A 586 12.98 -2.75 22.67
N GLN A 587 14.19 -2.16 22.70
CA GLN A 587 14.74 -1.32 21.63
C GLN A 587 15.21 -2.12 20.40
N LYS A 588 15.08 -3.45 20.42
CA LYS A 588 15.36 -4.36 19.29
C LYS A 588 16.78 -4.26 18.74
N LEU A 589 17.76 -3.94 19.62
CA LEU A 589 19.16 -3.83 19.23
C LEU A 589 19.69 -5.16 18.68
N PRO A 590 20.53 -5.16 17.63
CA PRO A 590 21.15 -6.37 17.10
C PRO A 590 22.00 -7.11 18.14
N TYR A 591 22.78 -6.38 18.92
CA TYR A 591 23.68 -6.97 19.92
C TYR A 591 23.67 -6.23 21.26
N GLN A 592 23.92 -7.00 22.32
CA GLN A 592 24.17 -6.51 23.67
C GLN A 592 25.46 -7.13 24.18
N ILE A 593 26.38 -6.30 24.66
CA ILE A 593 27.64 -6.70 25.21
C ILE A 593 27.59 -6.48 26.72
N VAL A 594 27.83 -7.54 27.48
CA VAL A 594 27.83 -7.50 28.95
C VAL A 594 29.25 -7.62 29.46
N ILE A 595 29.65 -6.71 30.36
CA ILE A 595 30.95 -6.65 30.95
C ILE A 595 30.85 -6.88 32.47
N GLY A 596 31.36 -8.01 32.92
CA GLY A 596 31.55 -8.34 34.32
C GLY A 596 33.02 -8.43 34.68
N ASP A 597 33.33 -8.89 35.92
CA ASP A 597 34.68 -9.05 36.42
C ASP A 597 35.50 -10.05 35.60
N LYS A 598 34.85 -11.12 35.12
CA LYS A 598 35.50 -12.16 34.30
C LYS A 598 35.96 -11.60 32.96
N GLU A 599 35.09 -10.85 32.30
CA GLU A 599 35.37 -10.22 31.00
C GLU A 599 36.46 -9.21 31.13
N LYS A 600 36.40 -8.34 32.14
CA LYS A 600 37.43 -7.35 32.43
C LYS A 600 38.79 -7.98 32.71
N ALA A 601 38.84 -9.01 33.56
CA ALA A 601 40.08 -9.71 33.93
C ALA A 601 40.71 -10.44 32.74
N ALA A 602 39.88 -11.03 31.86
CA ALA A 602 40.34 -11.78 30.68
C ALA A 602 40.59 -10.88 29.45
N GLY A 603 40.19 -9.62 29.48
CA GLY A 603 40.26 -8.72 28.30
C GLY A 603 39.27 -9.13 27.19
N LEU A 604 38.16 -9.79 27.54
CA LEU A 604 37.13 -10.31 26.65
C LEU A 604 35.84 -9.52 26.78
N VAL A 605 34.86 -9.85 25.93
CA VAL A 605 33.49 -9.34 25.95
C VAL A 605 32.50 -10.50 25.90
N ALA A 606 31.44 -10.48 26.71
CA ALA A 606 30.35 -11.43 26.62
C ALA A 606 29.25 -10.87 25.70
N VAL A 607 28.92 -11.57 24.64
CA VAL A 607 28.08 -11.07 23.56
C VAL A 607 26.77 -11.82 23.50
N ARG A 608 25.68 -11.07 23.41
CA ARG A 608 24.33 -11.60 23.20
C ARG A 608 23.77 -11.02 21.92
N ALA A 609 23.26 -11.86 21.04
CA ALA A 609 22.52 -11.44 19.85
C ALA A 609 21.04 -11.21 20.19
N ARG A 610 20.36 -10.51 19.29
CA ARG A 610 18.91 -10.31 19.36
C ARG A 610 18.19 -11.66 19.54
N GLY A 611 17.06 -11.64 20.24
CA GLY A 611 16.34 -12.89 20.60
C GLY A 611 16.92 -13.61 21.81
N GLY A 612 17.97 -13.06 22.45
CA GLY A 612 18.54 -13.60 23.69
C GLY A 612 19.59 -14.70 23.47
N GLN A 613 20.01 -14.95 22.23
CA GLN A 613 21.05 -15.94 21.92
C GLN A 613 22.38 -15.52 22.55
N ASP A 614 22.92 -16.36 23.43
CA ASP A 614 24.23 -16.16 24.04
C ASP A 614 25.32 -16.66 23.07
N LEU A 615 26.19 -15.75 22.65
CA LEU A 615 27.35 -16.06 21.79
C LEU A 615 28.63 -16.35 22.59
N GLY A 616 28.53 -16.28 23.92
CA GLY A 616 29.65 -16.50 24.82
C GLY A 616 30.64 -15.34 24.88
N GLN A 617 31.79 -15.64 25.46
CA GLN A 617 32.91 -14.70 25.57
C GLN A 617 33.82 -14.76 24.33
N MET A 618 34.25 -13.62 23.84
CA MET A 618 35.18 -13.54 22.71
C MET A 618 36.07 -12.31 22.81
N SER A 619 37.17 -12.27 22.05
CA SER A 619 37.98 -11.09 21.91
C SER A 619 37.25 -10.00 21.13
N LEU A 620 37.58 -8.75 21.37
CA LEU A 620 37.00 -7.62 20.63
C LEU A 620 37.33 -7.69 19.15
N ASP A 621 38.51 -8.14 18.77
CA ASP A 621 38.90 -8.30 17.36
C ASP A 621 38.06 -9.36 16.66
N SER A 622 37.78 -10.50 17.29
CA SER A 622 36.91 -11.54 16.75
C SER A 622 35.47 -11.03 16.56
N LEU A 623 34.96 -10.20 17.48
CA LEU A 623 33.64 -9.58 17.35
C LEU A 623 33.60 -8.58 16.19
N ILE A 624 34.61 -7.74 16.05
CA ILE A 624 34.74 -6.77 14.95
C ILE A 624 34.76 -7.49 13.60
N GLU A 625 35.52 -8.56 13.47
CA GLU A 625 35.60 -9.35 12.24
C GLU A 625 34.26 -10.02 11.91
N ARG A 626 33.60 -10.58 12.92
CA ARG A 626 32.26 -11.15 12.76
C ARG A 626 31.25 -10.11 12.24
N TRP A 627 31.20 -8.93 12.86
CA TRP A 627 30.28 -7.88 12.47
C TRP A 627 30.59 -7.30 11.08
N ARG A 628 31.85 -7.19 10.70
CA ARG A 628 32.21 -6.77 9.33
C ARG A 628 31.69 -7.73 8.29
N ARG A 629 31.85 -9.04 8.51
CA ARG A 629 31.31 -10.08 7.60
C ARG A 629 29.80 -10.04 7.52
N GLU A 630 29.11 -9.84 8.66
CA GLU A 630 27.65 -9.72 8.69
C GLU A 630 27.15 -8.47 7.93
N ILE A 631 27.81 -7.34 8.12
CA ILE A 631 27.48 -6.08 7.40
C ILE A 631 27.74 -6.21 5.90
N GLU A 632 28.84 -6.86 5.52
CA GLU A 632 29.18 -7.09 4.11
C GLU A 632 28.20 -8.04 3.42
N ALA A 633 27.78 -9.08 4.10
CA ALA A 633 26.77 -10.01 3.62
C ALA A 633 25.36 -9.41 3.55
N LYS A 634 25.13 -8.24 4.19
CA LYS A 634 23.80 -7.59 4.32
C LYS A 634 22.70 -8.54 4.81
N ALA A 635 23.10 -9.67 5.41
CA ALA A 635 22.18 -10.67 5.94
C ALA A 635 21.32 -10.05 7.04
N GLY A 636 20.02 -10.29 6.98
CA GLY A 636 19.17 -10.09 8.14
C GLY A 636 19.68 -10.97 9.30
N SER A 637 19.86 -10.39 10.48
CA SER A 637 20.11 -11.20 11.68
C SER A 637 18.92 -12.13 11.87
N VAL A 638 19.14 -13.42 11.65
CA VAL A 638 18.19 -14.51 11.90
C VAL A 638 17.93 -14.62 13.40
#